data_130aefb618196e49eed4b683b18f6416
#
_entry.id   130aefb618196e49eed4b683b18f6416
#
_cell.length_a   1.000
_cell.length_b   1.000
_cell.length_c   1.000
_cell.angle_alpha   90.00
_cell.angle_beta   90.00
_cell.angle_gamma   90.00
#
_symmetry.space_group_name_H-M   'P 1'
#
loop_
_entity.id
_entity.type
_entity.pdbx_description
1 polymer ?
#
loop_
_entity_poly.entity_id
_entity_poly.type
_entity_poly.pdbx_seq_one_letter_code
_entity_poly.pdbx_strand_id
1 'polypeptide(L)'
;MMKKFNVTGMSCAACSSRVEKAVSKVEGVQSCSVSLLTNSMGVEGSASEESIIAAVEKAGYGASVAGAEKKQSAETDQLKDKDTPVLMHRLIASVGFLAVLMYISMGHMMWGWPLPAFFADNHIAMGLAQLLLCVIIMVINQKFFINGFKGLIHRSPNMDTLVALGSGASFVYSVYALFAMTDAQVKGNAELVMSYMHEFYFESAAMILTLITVGKMLEAHSKGKTTNALKALLNLAPKKATLLIDGKETEVTVDKVKKGDVFVVRPGESIPVDAEITDGSTAVDESALTGESIPVDKVVGDTVSAGTINKAGFIKCSATAVGEDTALSQIIKMVSDAAATKAPVAKIADKVSGVFVPAVIVIALITIAVWLLCGQTVGYALARGISVLVISCPCALGLATPVAIMVGNGMGARKGILFKTAASLEEAGKTQIAVLDKTGTITKGEPKVTDIIPFEITENELLKYAYSIEVKSEHPLAKAIIVKAEGLSLNPYEVTDFKAESGNGLSAEYNGKRIIGGSKKYISSLIGISNDILSKADKLSEEGKTPLFFMKGDKLLGIIAVADVIKEESPQAIKQLQNMGIKVVMLTGDNERTAKAVGKLAGVDEVIAGVMPDGKEKVVAELKKQGKVLMVGDGINDAPALTRADIGMAIGSGTDIAIDAADVVLMKSKLTDVPVAVRLSRKTLRNIHENLFWAFIYNVIGIPLAAGVWIPLLGWQLNPMFGAAAMSLSSFCVVTNALRLNFFDITNPKKDRKIKYKSKKDDNAMTKTMKIDGMMCSHCEGRVKQSLEGLAQVSQAEVSHEKGTAVVTLTAEVSNDVLKKTVEDQGYNVISIS
;
A
#
# COMPACT_ATOMS: atom_id res chain seq x y z
N MET A 1 -19.50 -4.79 4.72
CA MET A 1 -18.47 -5.82 5.01
C MET A 1 -18.02 -6.42 3.68
N MET A 2 -16.71 -6.54 3.45
CA MET A 2 -16.16 -7.11 2.22
C MET A 2 -16.29 -8.63 2.24
N LYS A 3 -17.05 -9.20 1.28
CA LYS A 3 -17.15 -10.65 1.08
C LYS A 3 -15.97 -11.12 0.22
N LYS A 4 -15.33 -12.23 0.61
CA LYS A 4 -14.20 -12.81 -0.13
C LYS A 4 -14.62 -14.07 -0.87
N PHE A 5 -14.07 -14.21 -2.09
CA PHE A 5 -14.26 -15.38 -2.94
C PHE A 5 -12.91 -15.86 -3.48
N ASN A 6 -12.75 -17.16 -3.60
CA ASN A 6 -11.66 -17.76 -4.36
C ASN A 6 -12.05 -17.82 -5.83
N VAL A 7 -11.17 -17.39 -6.74
CA VAL A 7 -11.43 -17.37 -8.18
C VAL A 7 -10.40 -18.25 -8.88
N THR A 8 -10.85 -19.21 -9.69
CA THR A 8 -9.98 -20.15 -10.41
C THR A 8 -10.02 -19.92 -11.92
N GLY A 9 -8.93 -20.28 -12.61
CA GLY A 9 -8.83 -20.17 -14.07
C GLY A 9 -8.27 -18.86 -14.60
N MET A 10 -7.90 -17.90 -13.73
CA MET A 10 -7.27 -16.65 -14.14
C MET A 10 -5.78 -16.86 -14.43
N SER A 11 -5.30 -16.39 -15.58
CA SER A 11 -3.91 -16.53 -16.02
C SER A 11 -3.18 -15.18 -16.21
N CYS A 12 -3.90 -14.07 -16.27
CA CYS A 12 -3.33 -12.74 -16.53
C CYS A 12 -4.23 -11.59 -16.07
N ALA A 13 -3.70 -10.37 -16.11
CA ALA A 13 -4.41 -9.14 -15.73
C ALA A 13 -5.72 -8.91 -16.51
N ALA A 14 -5.76 -9.26 -17.79
CA ALA A 14 -7.00 -9.18 -18.58
C ALA A 14 -8.10 -10.10 -18.05
N CYS A 15 -7.73 -11.28 -17.53
CA CYS A 15 -8.67 -12.22 -16.91
C CYS A 15 -9.28 -11.62 -15.63
N SER A 16 -8.44 -11.06 -14.73
CA SER A 16 -8.90 -10.44 -13.49
C SER A 16 -9.80 -9.23 -13.77
N SER A 17 -9.45 -8.38 -14.73
CA SER A 17 -10.27 -7.23 -15.16
C SER A 17 -11.63 -7.66 -15.72
N ARG A 18 -11.69 -8.81 -16.38
CA ARG A 18 -12.95 -9.35 -16.92
C ARG A 18 -13.87 -9.85 -15.80
N VAL A 19 -13.35 -10.61 -14.85
CA VAL A 19 -14.12 -11.05 -13.67
C VAL A 19 -14.67 -9.84 -12.94
N GLU A 20 -13.81 -8.83 -12.70
CA GLU A 20 -14.17 -7.58 -12.02
C GLU A 20 -15.31 -6.86 -12.74
N LYS A 21 -15.24 -6.72 -14.08
CA LYS A 21 -16.30 -6.12 -14.88
C LYS A 21 -17.61 -6.92 -14.88
N ALA A 22 -17.53 -8.24 -14.83
CA ALA A 22 -18.71 -9.09 -14.80
C ALA A 22 -19.44 -8.99 -13.47
N VAL A 23 -18.71 -9.04 -12.36
CA VAL A 23 -19.24 -8.95 -11.00
C VAL A 23 -19.72 -7.54 -10.67
N SER A 24 -19.02 -6.49 -11.13
CA SER A 24 -19.46 -5.09 -10.93
C SER A 24 -20.79 -4.74 -11.62
N LYS A 25 -21.31 -5.60 -12.51
CA LYS A 25 -22.61 -5.44 -13.15
C LYS A 25 -23.75 -6.12 -12.39
N VAL A 26 -23.44 -6.90 -11.37
CA VAL A 26 -24.43 -7.58 -10.53
C VAL A 26 -25.11 -6.55 -9.66
N GLU A 27 -26.43 -6.56 -9.61
CA GLU A 27 -27.23 -5.67 -8.80
C GLU A 27 -26.87 -5.83 -7.31
N GLY A 28 -26.66 -4.74 -6.61
CA GLY A 28 -26.24 -4.73 -5.20
C GLY A 28 -24.74 -4.80 -4.96
N VAL A 29 -23.89 -4.88 -6.00
CA VAL A 29 -22.43 -4.76 -5.87
C VAL A 29 -22.03 -3.28 -5.92
N GLN A 30 -21.39 -2.80 -4.86
CA GLN A 30 -20.85 -1.44 -4.76
C GLN A 30 -19.41 -1.37 -5.26
N SER A 31 -18.59 -2.33 -4.86
CA SER A 31 -17.21 -2.45 -5.33
C SER A 31 -16.82 -3.91 -5.52
N CYS A 32 -15.94 -4.15 -6.50
CA CYS A 32 -15.36 -5.46 -6.75
C CYS A 32 -13.87 -5.28 -7.07
N SER A 33 -13.03 -6.05 -6.42
CA SER A 33 -11.59 -6.09 -6.66
C SER A 33 -11.11 -7.52 -6.77
N VAL A 34 -10.38 -7.83 -7.84
CA VAL A 34 -9.92 -9.19 -8.14
C VAL A 34 -8.39 -9.24 -8.13
N SER A 35 -7.82 -10.05 -7.25
CA SER A 35 -6.37 -10.24 -7.12
C SER A 35 -5.90 -11.47 -7.90
N LEU A 36 -5.12 -11.24 -8.95
CA LEU A 36 -4.47 -12.32 -9.70
C LEU A 36 -3.39 -13.04 -8.86
N LEU A 37 -2.82 -12.35 -7.88
CA LEU A 37 -1.72 -12.86 -7.07
C LEU A 37 -2.18 -13.91 -6.06
N THR A 38 -3.31 -13.62 -5.39
CA THR A 38 -3.91 -14.50 -4.38
C THR A 38 -5.02 -15.38 -4.95
N ASN A 39 -5.35 -15.24 -6.25
CA ASN A 39 -6.50 -15.88 -6.89
C ASN A 39 -7.80 -15.65 -6.09
N SER A 40 -7.96 -14.46 -5.53
CA SER A 40 -9.10 -14.07 -4.70
C SER A 40 -9.82 -12.85 -5.25
N MET A 41 -11.05 -12.67 -4.82
CA MET A 41 -11.90 -11.54 -5.16
C MET A 41 -12.56 -11.01 -3.89
N GLY A 42 -12.46 -9.70 -3.67
CA GLY A 42 -13.20 -8.98 -2.64
C GLY A 42 -14.38 -8.25 -3.27
N VAL A 43 -15.56 -8.43 -2.72
CA VAL A 43 -16.80 -7.77 -3.17
C VAL A 43 -17.47 -7.06 -2.01
N GLU A 44 -17.78 -5.79 -2.20
CA GLU A 44 -18.56 -4.98 -1.25
C GLU A 44 -19.95 -4.74 -1.82
N GLY A 45 -20.95 -4.81 -0.96
CA GLY A 45 -22.34 -4.60 -1.35
C GLY A 45 -23.31 -5.58 -0.71
N SER A 46 -24.59 -5.52 -1.14
CA SER A 46 -25.69 -6.35 -0.66
C SER A 46 -25.99 -7.57 -1.54
N ALA A 47 -25.25 -7.75 -2.66
CA ALA A 47 -25.47 -8.85 -3.60
C ALA A 47 -25.33 -10.22 -2.94
N SER A 48 -26.14 -11.21 -3.37
CA SER A 48 -26.07 -12.58 -2.86
C SER A 48 -24.79 -13.30 -3.38
N GLU A 49 -24.30 -14.25 -2.61
CA GLU A 49 -23.10 -15.02 -2.97
C GLU A 49 -23.31 -15.82 -4.27
N GLU A 50 -24.50 -16.38 -4.41
CA GLU A 50 -24.89 -17.16 -5.58
C GLU A 50 -24.89 -16.32 -6.87
N SER A 51 -25.40 -15.07 -6.81
CA SER A 51 -25.41 -14.17 -7.97
C SER A 51 -24.00 -13.75 -8.39
N ILE A 52 -23.11 -13.56 -7.40
CA ILE A 52 -21.71 -13.23 -7.64
C ILE A 52 -20.98 -14.42 -8.28
N ILE A 53 -21.17 -15.65 -7.76
CA ILE A 53 -20.57 -16.87 -8.33
C ILE A 53 -21.05 -17.09 -9.74
N ALA A 54 -22.37 -17.01 -10.00
CA ALA A 54 -22.95 -17.16 -11.33
C ALA A 54 -22.38 -16.13 -12.33
N ALA A 55 -22.12 -14.89 -11.91
CA ALA A 55 -21.52 -13.88 -12.76
C ALA A 55 -20.07 -14.23 -13.14
N VAL A 56 -19.29 -14.78 -12.22
CA VAL A 56 -17.93 -15.25 -12.46
C VAL A 56 -17.92 -16.45 -13.43
N GLU A 57 -18.82 -17.41 -13.21
CA GLU A 57 -18.96 -18.59 -14.08
C GLU A 57 -19.39 -18.21 -15.50
N LYS A 58 -20.34 -17.29 -15.64
CA LYS A 58 -20.74 -16.73 -16.94
C LYS A 58 -19.60 -16.00 -17.64
N ALA A 59 -18.66 -15.44 -16.89
CA ALA A 59 -17.44 -14.85 -17.43
C ALA A 59 -16.40 -15.91 -17.87
N GLY A 60 -16.63 -17.20 -17.58
CA GLY A 60 -15.76 -18.33 -17.98
C GLY A 60 -14.72 -18.73 -16.94
N TYR A 61 -14.91 -18.36 -15.67
CA TYR A 61 -14.01 -18.65 -14.54
C TYR A 61 -14.77 -19.36 -13.42
N GLY A 62 -14.05 -20.07 -12.53
CA GLY A 62 -14.67 -20.68 -11.35
C GLY A 62 -14.63 -19.73 -10.14
N ALA A 63 -15.65 -19.77 -9.30
CA ALA A 63 -15.66 -19.04 -8.02
C ALA A 63 -16.23 -19.91 -6.90
N SER A 64 -15.72 -19.68 -5.67
CA SER A 64 -16.25 -20.25 -4.43
C SER A 64 -16.09 -19.25 -3.30
N VAL A 65 -16.96 -19.30 -2.29
CA VAL A 65 -16.88 -18.43 -1.12
C VAL A 65 -15.63 -18.79 -0.31
N ALA A 66 -14.82 -17.81 0.03
CA ALA A 66 -13.67 -18.02 0.90
C ALA A 66 -14.15 -18.24 2.35
N GLY A 67 -13.76 -19.39 2.96
CA GLY A 67 -14.16 -19.75 4.34
C GLY A 67 -15.34 -20.71 4.45
N ALA A 68 -15.94 -21.18 3.34
CA ALA A 68 -17.03 -22.18 3.37
C ALA A 68 -16.57 -23.58 3.80
N GLU A 69 -15.27 -23.86 3.81
CA GLU A 69 -14.69 -25.10 4.35
C GLU A 69 -13.81 -24.80 5.57
N LYS A 70 -14.18 -25.44 6.66
CA LYS A 70 -13.61 -25.34 8.01
C LYS A 70 -12.08 -25.41 8.07
N LYS A 71 -11.48 -24.51 8.94
CA LYS A 71 -10.21 -24.59 9.66
C LYS A 71 -9.00 -23.84 9.05
N GLN A 72 -8.25 -23.17 9.94
CA GLN A 72 -6.92 -22.57 9.76
C GLN A 72 -5.93 -23.43 8.95
N SER A 73 -6.09 -24.76 8.94
CA SER A 73 -5.33 -25.69 8.08
C SER A 73 -5.59 -25.46 6.57
N ALA A 74 -6.77 -24.94 6.19
CA ALA A 74 -7.13 -24.71 4.80
C ALA A 74 -6.49 -23.42 4.24
N GLU A 75 -6.33 -22.38 5.04
CA GLU A 75 -5.68 -21.14 4.59
C GLU A 75 -4.18 -21.33 4.35
N THR A 76 -3.51 -22.09 5.20
CA THR A 76 -2.09 -22.45 5.01
C THR A 76 -1.90 -23.33 3.77
N ASP A 77 -2.87 -24.19 3.44
CA ASP A 77 -2.85 -25.05 2.25
C ASP A 77 -3.17 -24.28 0.95
N GLN A 78 -3.95 -23.20 1.02
CA GLN A 78 -4.23 -22.31 -0.12
C GLN A 78 -3.02 -21.47 -0.52
N LEU A 79 -2.17 -21.10 0.43
CA LEU A 79 -0.94 -20.36 0.18
C LEU A 79 0.24 -21.26 -0.23
N LYS A 80 0.08 -22.60 -0.20
CA LYS A 80 1.10 -23.51 -0.73
C LYS A 80 1.23 -23.31 -2.24
N ASP A 81 2.47 -23.21 -2.68
CA ASP A 81 2.81 -23.12 -4.11
C ASP A 81 2.55 -24.49 -4.78
N LYS A 82 1.35 -24.66 -5.28
CA LYS A 82 0.94 -25.88 -6.03
C LYS A 82 1.27 -25.78 -7.51
N ASP A 83 1.45 -24.55 -8.04
CA ASP A 83 1.65 -24.31 -9.45
C ASP A 83 3.09 -24.55 -9.91
N THR A 84 4.08 -24.12 -9.11
CA THR A 84 5.51 -24.26 -9.46
C THR A 84 5.92 -25.72 -9.72
N PRO A 85 5.56 -26.72 -8.90
CA PRO A 85 5.92 -28.12 -9.19
C PRO A 85 5.32 -28.63 -10.50
N VAL A 86 4.06 -28.31 -10.76
CA VAL A 86 3.37 -28.73 -12.00
C VAL A 86 4.01 -28.09 -13.23
N LEU A 87 4.30 -26.79 -13.16
CA LEU A 87 4.97 -26.06 -14.25
C LEU A 87 6.40 -26.56 -14.46
N MET A 88 7.11 -26.91 -13.39
CA MET A 88 8.46 -27.48 -13.46
C MET A 88 8.48 -28.82 -14.19
N HIS A 89 7.57 -29.74 -13.88
CA HIS A 89 7.48 -31.02 -14.58
C HIS A 89 7.15 -30.84 -16.07
N ARG A 90 6.20 -29.94 -16.37
CA ARG A 90 5.86 -29.60 -17.78
C ARG A 90 7.05 -28.98 -18.51
N LEU A 91 7.81 -28.11 -17.84
CA LEU A 91 8.99 -27.48 -18.41
C LEU A 91 10.07 -28.52 -18.71
N ILE A 92 10.41 -29.37 -17.74
CA ILE A 92 11.44 -30.43 -17.93
C ILE A 92 11.08 -31.33 -19.12
N ALA A 93 9.82 -31.77 -19.21
CA ALA A 93 9.36 -32.57 -20.34
C ALA A 93 9.46 -31.80 -21.67
N SER A 94 9.00 -30.51 -21.70
CA SER A 94 9.08 -29.68 -22.90
C SER A 94 10.51 -29.43 -23.34
N VAL A 95 11.44 -29.16 -22.42
CA VAL A 95 12.86 -28.93 -22.71
C VAL A 95 13.51 -30.19 -23.24
N GLY A 96 13.18 -31.38 -22.72
CA GLY A 96 13.69 -32.67 -23.22
C GLY A 96 13.34 -32.88 -24.68
N PHE A 97 12.06 -32.76 -25.03
CA PHE A 97 11.63 -32.93 -26.44
C PHE A 97 12.12 -31.79 -27.35
N LEU A 98 12.17 -30.55 -26.82
CA LEU A 98 12.71 -29.41 -27.55
C LEU A 98 14.19 -29.59 -27.89
N ALA A 99 15.01 -30.13 -26.99
CA ALA A 99 16.43 -30.36 -27.23
C ALA A 99 16.62 -31.36 -28.41
N VAL A 100 15.79 -32.39 -28.46
CA VAL A 100 15.80 -33.34 -29.62
C VAL A 100 15.36 -32.65 -30.91
N LEU A 101 14.30 -31.82 -30.83
CA LEU A 101 13.81 -31.06 -31.97
C LEU A 101 14.88 -30.11 -32.51
N MET A 102 15.55 -29.36 -31.63
CA MET A 102 16.63 -28.43 -32.00
C MET A 102 17.86 -29.15 -32.56
N TYR A 103 18.14 -30.36 -32.05
CA TYR A 103 19.22 -31.17 -32.59
C TYR A 103 18.97 -31.53 -34.05
N ILE A 104 17.72 -31.91 -34.42
CA ILE A 104 17.35 -32.27 -35.77
C ILE A 104 17.26 -31.03 -36.68
N SER A 105 16.60 -29.95 -36.22
CA SER A 105 16.38 -28.75 -37.03
C SER A 105 17.64 -27.89 -37.19
N MET A 106 18.22 -27.37 -36.11
CA MET A 106 19.36 -26.48 -36.16
C MET A 106 20.72 -27.23 -36.15
N GLY A 107 20.82 -28.27 -35.27
CA GLY A 107 22.05 -29.02 -35.09
C GLY A 107 22.54 -29.67 -36.37
N HIS A 108 21.67 -30.36 -37.04
CA HIS A 108 22.03 -31.02 -38.31
C HIS A 108 22.12 -30.00 -39.47
N MET A 109 21.13 -29.14 -39.64
CA MET A 109 21.05 -28.26 -40.82
C MET A 109 22.09 -27.15 -40.82
N MET A 110 22.44 -26.57 -39.62
CA MET A 110 23.38 -25.45 -39.52
C MET A 110 24.79 -25.91 -39.20
N TRP A 111 24.98 -26.96 -38.40
CA TRP A 111 26.30 -27.39 -37.91
C TRP A 111 26.69 -28.81 -38.36
N GLY A 112 25.85 -29.48 -39.22
CA GLY A 112 26.17 -30.79 -39.76
C GLY A 112 26.25 -31.90 -38.69
N TRP A 113 25.54 -31.79 -37.58
CA TRP A 113 25.56 -32.84 -36.54
C TRP A 113 25.07 -34.15 -37.09
N PRO A 114 25.65 -35.30 -36.69
CA PRO A 114 25.32 -36.58 -37.26
C PRO A 114 23.88 -37.00 -36.91
N LEU A 115 23.14 -37.46 -37.94
CA LEU A 115 21.87 -38.12 -37.79
C LEU A 115 21.97 -39.59 -38.19
N PRO A 116 21.05 -40.44 -37.67
CA PRO A 116 20.93 -41.82 -38.16
C PRO A 116 20.78 -41.86 -39.68
N ALA A 117 21.39 -42.85 -40.32
CA ALA A 117 21.42 -42.99 -41.77
C ALA A 117 20.04 -42.95 -42.47
N PHE A 118 18.98 -43.29 -41.74
CA PHE A 118 17.58 -43.17 -42.15
C PHE A 118 17.14 -41.74 -42.53
N PHE A 119 17.75 -40.74 -41.91
CA PHE A 119 17.44 -39.35 -42.16
C PHE A 119 18.36 -38.72 -43.24
N ALA A 120 19.43 -39.43 -43.65
CA ALA A 120 20.34 -38.93 -44.65
C ALA A 120 19.58 -38.70 -45.98
N ASP A 121 19.58 -37.49 -46.50
CA ASP A 121 18.86 -37.08 -47.71
C ASP A 121 17.34 -37.24 -47.68
N ASN A 122 16.77 -37.67 -46.57
CA ASN A 122 15.33 -37.85 -46.40
C ASN A 122 14.71 -36.64 -45.66
N HIS A 123 14.56 -35.53 -46.40
CA HIS A 123 14.00 -34.28 -45.83
C HIS A 123 12.54 -34.41 -45.32
N ILE A 124 11.74 -35.33 -45.95
CA ILE A 124 10.36 -35.61 -45.51
C ILE A 124 10.37 -36.26 -44.12
N ALA A 125 11.24 -37.26 -43.92
CA ALA A 125 11.35 -37.94 -42.63
C ALA A 125 11.80 -36.96 -41.51
N MET A 126 12.72 -36.06 -41.83
CA MET A 126 13.12 -34.98 -40.91
C MET A 126 11.95 -34.06 -40.56
N GLY A 127 11.17 -33.63 -41.56
CA GLY A 127 9.98 -32.80 -41.34
C GLY A 127 8.91 -33.49 -40.49
N LEU A 128 8.65 -34.79 -40.73
CA LEU A 128 7.73 -35.61 -39.94
C LEU A 128 8.21 -35.78 -38.48
N ALA A 129 9.50 -36.00 -38.27
CA ALA A 129 10.07 -36.09 -36.92
C ALA A 129 9.90 -34.75 -36.15
N GLN A 130 10.17 -33.62 -36.82
CA GLN A 130 9.94 -32.30 -36.25
C GLN A 130 8.46 -32.05 -35.91
N LEU A 131 7.52 -32.44 -36.82
CA LEU A 131 6.10 -32.34 -36.60
C LEU A 131 5.68 -33.14 -35.35
N LEU A 132 6.07 -34.41 -35.23
CA LEU A 132 5.72 -35.28 -34.09
C LEU A 132 6.23 -34.70 -32.78
N LEU A 133 7.50 -34.25 -32.70
CA LEU A 133 8.08 -33.64 -31.54
C LEU A 133 7.36 -32.35 -31.16
N CYS A 134 7.03 -31.50 -32.13
CA CYS A 134 6.26 -30.27 -31.92
C CYS A 134 4.86 -30.58 -31.37
N VAL A 135 4.15 -31.57 -31.92
CA VAL A 135 2.82 -31.99 -31.40
C VAL A 135 2.89 -32.46 -29.96
N ILE A 136 3.91 -33.23 -29.57
CA ILE A 136 4.11 -33.64 -28.15
C ILE A 136 4.24 -32.41 -27.25
N ILE A 137 5.06 -31.44 -27.63
CA ILE A 137 5.24 -30.19 -26.85
C ILE A 137 3.95 -29.37 -26.77
N MET A 138 3.17 -29.32 -27.89
CA MET A 138 1.84 -28.68 -27.92
C MET A 138 0.86 -29.35 -26.96
N VAL A 139 0.81 -30.70 -26.94
CA VAL A 139 -0.04 -31.48 -26.02
C VAL A 139 0.35 -31.27 -24.57
N ILE A 140 1.65 -31.27 -24.23
CA ILE A 140 2.15 -30.95 -22.86
C ILE A 140 1.66 -29.56 -22.46
N ASN A 141 1.61 -28.61 -23.38
CA ASN A 141 1.26 -27.22 -23.17
C ASN A 141 -0.17 -26.87 -23.65
N GLN A 142 -1.06 -27.81 -23.80
CA GLN A 142 -2.43 -27.64 -24.35
C GLN A 142 -3.25 -26.56 -23.61
N LYS A 143 -2.98 -26.28 -22.33
CA LYS A 143 -3.70 -25.26 -21.56
C LYS A 143 -3.61 -23.86 -22.20
N PHE A 144 -2.51 -23.53 -22.89
CA PHE A 144 -2.40 -22.24 -23.59
C PHE A 144 -3.40 -22.14 -24.73
N PHE A 145 -3.59 -23.24 -25.49
CA PHE A 145 -4.56 -23.26 -26.58
C PHE A 145 -6.00 -23.22 -26.08
N ILE A 146 -6.33 -24.04 -25.05
CA ILE A 146 -7.68 -24.12 -24.49
C ILE A 146 -8.08 -22.72 -23.93
N ASN A 147 -7.22 -22.09 -23.14
CA ASN A 147 -7.50 -20.79 -22.54
C ASN A 147 -7.48 -19.66 -23.59
N GLY A 148 -6.54 -19.73 -24.53
CA GLY A 148 -6.41 -18.75 -25.60
C GLY A 148 -7.63 -18.72 -26.53
N PHE A 149 -8.12 -19.86 -27.00
CA PHE A 149 -9.32 -19.95 -27.82
C PHE A 149 -10.60 -19.63 -27.06
N LYS A 150 -10.71 -20.03 -25.78
CA LYS A 150 -11.82 -19.57 -24.91
C LYS A 150 -11.84 -18.05 -24.81
N GLY A 151 -10.68 -17.40 -24.62
CA GLY A 151 -10.57 -15.95 -24.60
C GLY A 151 -11.04 -15.31 -25.91
N LEU A 152 -10.68 -15.87 -27.04
CA LEU A 152 -11.06 -15.36 -28.36
C LEU A 152 -12.58 -15.48 -28.60
N ILE A 153 -13.17 -16.67 -28.35
CA ILE A 153 -14.62 -16.93 -28.49
C ILE A 153 -15.44 -15.97 -27.64
N HIS A 154 -14.99 -15.69 -26.42
CA HIS A 154 -15.69 -14.77 -25.54
C HIS A 154 -15.32 -13.28 -25.77
N ARG A 155 -14.70 -12.92 -26.91
CA ARG A 155 -14.27 -11.54 -27.25
C ARG A 155 -13.42 -10.86 -26.17
N SER A 156 -12.59 -11.64 -25.51
CA SER A 156 -11.68 -11.16 -24.46
C SER A 156 -10.33 -11.85 -24.64
N PRO A 157 -9.61 -11.54 -25.75
CA PRO A 157 -8.31 -12.12 -25.99
C PRO A 157 -7.35 -11.77 -24.84
N ASN A 158 -6.58 -12.74 -24.43
CA ASN A 158 -5.64 -12.67 -23.33
C ASN A 158 -4.23 -13.08 -23.78
N MET A 159 -3.30 -13.17 -22.85
CA MET A 159 -1.93 -13.61 -23.11
C MET A 159 -1.91 -15.00 -23.80
N ASP A 160 -2.69 -15.94 -23.29
CA ASP A 160 -2.74 -17.30 -23.82
C ASP A 160 -3.25 -17.29 -25.28
N THR A 161 -4.08 -16.31 -25.65
CA THR A 161 -4.53 -16.09 -27.03
C THR A 161 -3.36 -15.74 -27.96
N LEU A 162 -2.48 -14.82 -27.56
CA LEU A 162 -1.31 -14.44 -28.36
C LEU A 162 -0.37 -15.62 -28.58
N VAL A 163 -0.14 -16.41 -27.52
CA VAL A 163 0.67 -17.62 -27.56
C VAL A 163 0.05 -18.67 -28.46
N ALA A 164 -1.25 -18.92 -28.31
CA ALA A 164 -1.98 -19.91 -29.14
C ALA A 164 -1.98 -19.51 -30.61
N LEU A 165 -2.19 -18.22 -30.91
CA LEU A 165 -2.16 -17.73 -32.30
C LEU A 165 -0.74 -17.81 -32.89
N GLY A 166 0.28 -17.37 -32.17
CA GLY A 166 1.67 -17.39 -32.65
C GLY A 166 2.20 -18.81 -32.86
N SER A 167 2.08 -19.69 -31.86
CA SER A 167 2.52 -21.09 -31.96
C SER A 167 1.65 -21.90 -32.95
N GLY A 168 0.31 -21.66 -32.94
CA GLY A 168 -0.61 -22.34 -33.87
C GLY A 168 -0.37 -21.95 -35.33
N ALA A 169 -0.14 -20.64 -35.61
CA ALA A 169 0.18 -20.17 -36.97
C ALA A 169 1.50 -20.77 -37.48
N SER A 170 2.55 -20.78 -36.60
CA SER A 170 3.82 -21.45 -36.93
C SER A 170 3.64 -22.91 -37.25
N PHE A 171 2.85 -23.64 -36.47
CA PHE A 171 2.56 -25.05 -36.66
C PHE A 171 1.80 -25.31 -37.97
N VAL A 172 0.67 -24.59 -38.19
CA VAL A 172 -0.18 -24.78 -39.39
C VAL A 172 0.59 -24.46 -40.65
N TYR A 173 1.37 -23.38 -40.66
CA TYR A 173 2.20 -23.06 -41.83
C TYR A 173 3.27 -24.11 -42.09
N SER A 174 3.94 -24.63 -41.05
CA SER A 174 4.93 -25.70 -41.22
C SER A 174 4.31 -27.01 -41.75
N VAL A 175 3.07 -27.32 -41.33
CA VAL A 175 2.33 -28.44 -41.89
C VAL A 175 2.06 -28.22 -43.39
N TYR A 176 1.59 -27.02 -43.76
CA TYR A 176 1.43 -26.66 -45.18
C TYR A 176 2.75 -26.80 -45.95
N ALA A 177 3.86 -26.24 -45.44
CA ALA A 177 5.18 -26.34 -46.08
C ALA A 177 5.64 -27.80 -46.23
N LEU A 178 5.34 -28.67 -45.23
CA LEU A 178 5.63 -30.11 -45.30
C LEU A 178 4.83 -30.81 -46.43
N PHE A 179 3.54 -30.52 -46.58
CA PHE A 179 2.73 -31.07 -47.68
C PHE A 179 3.22 -30.53 -49.04
N ALA A 180 3.52 -29.23 -49.14
CA ALA A 180 4.07 -28.65 -50.36
C ALA A 180 5.44 -29.23 -50.71
N MET A 181 6.25 -29.55 -49.72
CA MET A 181 7.56 -30.22 -49.86
C MET A 181 7.38 -31.65 -50.40
N THR A 182 6.35 -32.40 -49.94
CA THR A 182 6.06 -33.75 -50.49
C THR A 182 5.68 -33.68 -51.96
N ASP A 183 4.86 -32.72 -52.39
CA ASP A 183 4.50 -32.49 -53.79
C ASP A 183 5.73 -32.15 -54.65
N ALA A 184 6.62 -31.27 -54.15
CA ALA A 184 7.86 -30.94 -54.81
C ALA A 184 8.80 -32.14 -54.94
N GLN A 185 8.88 -33.00 -53.94
CA GLN A 185 9.66 -34.24 -53.97
C GLN A 185 9.16 -35.20 -55.03
N VAL A 186 7.83 -35.38 -55.09
CA VAL A 186 7.17 -36.22 -56.12
C VAL A 186 7.44 -35.72 -57.55
N LYS A 187 7.53 -34.40 -57.72
CA LYS A 187 7.87 -33.72 -58.98
C LYS A 187 9.35 -33.68 -59.31
N GLY A 188 10.23 -34.21 -58.42
CA GLY A 188 11.68 -34.25 -58.61
C GLY A 188 12.36 -32.88 -58.54
N ASN A 189 11.71 -31.88 -57.96
CA ASN A 189 12.28 -30.52 -57.84
C ASN A 189 13.05 -30.34 -56.51
N ALA A 190 14.32 -30.71 -56.47
CA ALA A 190 15.17 -30.66 -55.30
C ALA A 190 15.35 -29.25 -54.74
N GLU A 191 15.40 -28.24 -55.60
CA GLU A 191 15.55 -26.84 -55.18
C GLU A 191 14.34 -26.33 -54.36
N LEU A 192 13.15 -26.70 -54.84
CA LEU A 192 11.89 -26.34 -54.15
C LEU A 192 11.70 -27.14 -52.86
N VAL A 193 12.18 -28.39 -52.79
CA VAL A 193 12.20 -29.22 -51.57
C VAL A 193 13.06 -28.51 -50.51
N MET A 194 14.26 -28.07 -50.84
CA MET A 194 15.15 -27.34 -49.93
C MET A 194 14.54 -25.99 -49.49
N SER A 195 13.88 -25.28 -50.41
CA SER A 195 13.20 -24.01 -50.08
C SER A 195 12.14 -24.22 -49.00
N TYR A 196 11.25 -25.20 -49.17
CA TYR A 196 10.22 -25.50 -48.15
C TYR A 196 10.80 -26.03 -46.84
N MET A 197 11.92 -26.73 -46.86
CA MET A 197 12.59 -27.23 -45.69
C MET A 197 13.10 -26.06 -44.81
N HIS A 198 13.58 -24.99 -45.42
CA HIS A 198 14.00 -23.76 -44.74
C HIS A 198 12.82 -22.91 -44.21
N GLU A 199 11.60 -23.18 -44.67
CA GLU A 199 10.37 -22.51 -44.24
C GLU A 199 9.65 -23.24 -43.09
N PHE A 200 10.25 -24.27 -42.49
CA PHE A 200 9.68 -24.88 -41.30
C PHE A 200 9.84 -23.99 -40.06
N TYR A 201 8.76 -23.82 -39.31
CA TYR A 201 8.71 -23.09 -38.02
C TYR A 201 8.23 -24.01 -36.86
N PHE A 202 8.39 -25.36 -36.98
CA PHE A 202 8.07 -26.33 -35.90
C PHE A 202 8.87 -26.05 -34.66
N GLU A 203 10.17 -25.74 -34.80
CA GLU A 203 11.03 -25.35 -33.69
C GLU A 203 10.57 -24.04 -33.05
N SER A 204 10.13 -23.07 -33.87
CA SER A 204 9.64 -21.79 -33.37
C SER A 204 8.35 -22.00 -32.57
N ALA A 205 7.41 -22.81 -33.03
CA ALA A 205 6.20 -23.15 -32.31
C ALA A 205 6.48 -23.81 -30.96
N ALA A 206 7.38 -24.80 -30.95
CA ALA A 206 7.79 -25.51 -29.74
C ALA A 206 8.58 -24.60 -28.75
N MET A 207 9.49 -23.80 -29.27
CA MET A 207 10.32 -22.88 -28.47
C MET A 207 9.48 -21.80 -27.80
N ILE A 208 8.49 -21.21 -28.50
CA ILE A 208 7.55 -20.23 -27.96
C ILE A 208 6.86 -20.82 -26.73
N LEU A 209 6.28 -22.03 -26.85
CA LEU A 209 5.57 -22.69 -25.75
C LEU A 209 6.49 -23.00 -24.56
N THR A 210 7.71 -23.47 -24.85
CA THR A 210 8.69 -23.83 -23.80
C THR A 210 9.18 -22.57 -23.06
N LEU A 211 9.59 -21.51 -23.77
CA LEU A 211 10.07 -20.27 -23.14
C LEU A 211 8.97 -19.58 -22.35
N ILE A 212 7.74 -19.60 -22.84
CA ILE A 212 6.60 -19.06 -22.07
C ILE A 212 6.35 -19.87 -20.81
N THR A 213 6.53 -21.20 -20.86
CA THR A 213 6.43 -22.06 -19.69
C THR A 213 7.56 -21.76 -18.69
N VAL A 214 8.80 -21.43 -19.13
CA VAL A 214 9.85 -20.89 -18.26
C VAL A 214 9.39 -19.61 -17.57
N GLY A 215 8.87 -18.65 -18.35
CA GLY A 215 8.36 -17.39 -17.79
C GLY A 215 7.26 -17.63 -16.74
N LYS A 216 6.31 -18.51 -17.01
CA LYS A 216 5.24 -18.88 -16.07
C LYS A 216 5.74 -19.59 -14.83
N MET A 217 6.75 -20.44 -14.94
CA MET A 217 7.37 -21.12 -13.81
C MET A 217 8.10 -20.12 -12.90
N LEU A 218 8.88 -19.20 -13.50
CA LEU A 218 9.56 -18.13 -12.75
C LEU A 218 8.54 -17.20 -12.08
N GLU A 219 7.43 -16.89 -12.76
CA GLU A 219 6.32 -16.11 -12.19
C GLU A 219 5.71 -16.82 -10.98
N ALA A 220 5.37 -18.13 -11.07
CA ALA A 220 4.78 -18.91 -9.99
C ALA A 220 5.74 -19.01 -8.79
N HIS A 221 7.01 -19.32 -9.04
CA HIS A 221 8.04 -19.37 -8.00
C HIS A 221 8.18 -18.03 -7.26
N SER A 222 8.16 -16.93 -7.98
CA SER A 222 8.31 -15.59 -7.43
C SER A 222 7.09 -15.17 -6.64
N LYS A 223 5.87 -15.52 -7.11
CA LYS A 223 4.62 -15.36 -6.34
C LYS A 223 4.71 -16.12 -5.01
N GLY A 224 5.19 -17.37 -5.03
CA GLY A 224 5.41 -18.17 -3.82
C GLY A 224 6.33 -17.48 -2.81
N LYS A 225 7.41 -16.83 -3.25
CA LYS A 225 8.33 -16.06 -2.37
C LYS A 225 7.69 -14.80 -1.79
N THR A 226 6.84 -14.10 -2.53
CA THR A 226 6.18 -12.88 -2.05
C THR A 226 5.11 -13.17 -0.99
N THR A 227 4.48 -14.35 -1.01
CA THR A 227 3.52 -14.80 0.03
C THR A 227 4.18 -15.27 1.32
N ASN A 228 5.52 -15.41 1.36
CA ASN A 228 6.22 -15.92 2.55
C ASN A 228 6.08 -15.02 3.79
N ALA A 229 5.92 -13.71 3.63
CA ALA A 229 5.69 -12.81 4.76
C ALA A 229 4.34 -13.13 5.45
N LEU A 230 3.28 -13.37 4.67
CA LEU A 230 1.98 -13.78 5.20
C LEU A 230 2.04 -15.18 5.83
N LYS A 231 2.76 -16.12 5.19
CA LYS A 231 3.00 -17.46 5.76
C LYS A 231 3.74 -17.39 7.09
N ALA A 232 4.73 -16.51 7.21
CA ALA A 232 5.48 -16.33 8.43
C ALA A 232 4.56 -15.88 9.58
N LEU A 233 3.64 -14.94 9.34
CA LEU A 233 2.65 -14.51 10.33
C LEU A 233 1.69 -15.64 10.72
N LEU A 234 1.19 -16.41 9.73
CA LEU A 234 0.33 -17.57 10.01
C LEU A 234 1.04 -18.67 10.83
N ASN A 235 2.34 -18.83 10.65
CA ASN A 235 3.12 -19.83 11.40
C ASN A 235 3.43 -19.40 12.84
N LEU A 236 3.19 -18.14 13.22
CA LEU A 236 3.33 -17.67 14.61
C LEU A 236 2.18 -18.16 15.49
N ALA A 237 1.02 -18.44 14.92
CA ALA A 237 -0.13 -18.93 15.68
C ALA A 237 0.16 -20.32 16.26
N PRO A 238 0.18 -20.49 17.60
CA PRO A 238 0.35 -21.79 18.24
C PRO A 238 -0.83 -22.70 17.88
N LYS A 239 -0.58 -23.98 17.82
CA LYS A 239 -1.62 -24.98 17.50
C LYS A 239 -2.24 -25.60 18.73
N LYS A 240 -1.60 -25.47 19.88
CA LYS A 240 -1.95 -26.10 21.15
C LYS A 240 -1.88 -25.08 22.28
N ALA A 241 -2.69 -25.31 23.31
CA ALA A 241 -2.69 -24.56 24.57
C ALA A 241 -2.79 -25.54 25.75
N THR A 242 -2.19 -25.21 26.88
CA THR A 242 -2.28 -25.98 28.12
C THR A 242 -3.28 -25.31 29.06
N LEU A 243 -4.51 -25.80 29.07
CA LEU A 243 -5.58 -25.29 29.97
C LEU A 243 -5.42 -25.87 31.39
N LEU A 244 -5.82 -25.09 32.36
CA LEU A 244 -5.95 -25.51 33.76
C LEU A 244 -7.43 -25.83 34.04
N ILE A 245 -7.83 -27.09 33.91
CA ILE A 245 -9.19 -27.57 34.17
C ILE A 245 -9.21 -28.35 35.51
N ASP A 246 -10.01 -27.88 36.46
CA ASP A 246 -10.11 -28.47 37.81
C ASP A 246 -8.72 -28.64 38.50
N GLY A 247 -7.83 -27.68 38.28
CA GLY A 247 -6.47 -27.71 38.84
C GLY A 247 -5.48 -28.65 38.13
N LYS A 248 -5.91 -29.31 37.03
CA LYS A 248 -5.06 -30.20 36.23
C LYS A 248 -4.73 -29.56 34.87
N GLU A 249 -3.48 -29.63 34.50
CA GLU A 249 -3.03 -29.20 33.19
C GLU A 249 -3.49 -30.18 32.11
N THR A 250 -4.19 -29.65 31.10
CA THR A 250 -4.70 -30.43 29.97
C THR A 250 -4.31 -29.76 28.67
N GLU A 251 -3.57 -30.48 27.81
CA GLU A 251 -3.23 -29.96 26.47
C GLU A 251 -4.44 -30.09 25.54
N VAL A 252 -4.82 -28.97 24.94
CA VAL A 252 -5.93 -28.89 23.97
C VAL A 252 -5.48 -28.17 22.70
N THR A 253 -6.24 -28.33 21.61
CA THR A 253 -6.05 -27.46 20.43
C THR A 253 -6.56 -26.06 20.71
N VAL A 254 -5.89 -25.02 20.19
CA VAL A 254 -6.25 -23.60 20.43
C VAL A 254 -7.70 -23.29 20.04
N ASP A 255 -8.24 -23.96 19.03
CA ASP A 255 -9.64 -23.82 18.60
C ASP A 255 -10.67 -24.18 19.69
N LYS A 256 -10.26 -24.88 20.73
CA LYS A 256 -11.12 -25.28 21.84
C LYS A 256 -11.07 -24.34 23.04
N VAL A 257 -10.13 -23.40 23.04
CA VAL A 257 -10.00 -22.40 24.10
C VAL A 257 -11.16 -21.41 24.00
N LYS A 258 -11.78 -21.11 25.13
CA LYS A 258 -12.88 -20.15 25.24
C LYS A 258 -12.45 -18.92 26.03
N LYS A 259 -13.13 -17.81 25.80
CA LYS A 259 -12.94 -16.59 26.60
C LYS A 259 -13.21 -16.88 28.07
N GLY A 260 -12.28 -16.49 28.95
CA GLY A 260 -12.31 -16.77 30.38
C GLY A 260 -11.63 -18.07 30.82
N ASP A 261 -11.22 -18.95 29.89
CA ASP A 261 -10.43 -20.12 30.24
C ASP A 261 -9.06 -19.70 30.79
N VAL A 262 -8.59 -20.42 31.81
CA VAL A 262 -7.26 -20.19 32.38
C VAL A 262 -6.28 -21.20 31.76
N PHE A 263 -5.16 -20.69 31.30
CA PHE A 263 -4.09 -21.48 30.71
C PHE A 263 -2.72 -21.10 31.28
N VAL A 264 -1.77 -22.00 31.14
CA VAL A 264 -0.39 -21.81 31.61
C VAL A 264 0.57 -21.68 30.43
N VAL A 265 1.58 -20.82 30.61
CA VAL A 265 2.66 -20.63 29.61
C VAL A 265 4.00 -20.70 30.30
N ARG A 266 4.86 -21.61 29.83
CA ARG A 266 6.22 -21.82 30.34
C ARG A 266 7.24 -20.99 29.57
N PRO A 267 8.44 -20.78 30.14
CA PRO A 267 9.52 -20.15 29.40
C PRO A 267 9.81 -20.87 28.09
N GLY A 268 9.91 -20.12 26.99
CA GLY A 268 10.12 -20.63 25.63
C GLY A 268 8.84 -20.99 24.88
N GLU A 269 7.68 -21.03 25.54
CA GLU A 269 6.40 -21.32 24.90
C GLU A 269 5.79 -20.04 24.27
N SER A 270 5.04 -20.25 23.19
CA SER A 270 4.25 -19.20 22.56
C SER A 270 2.88 -19.06 23.23
N ILE A 271 2.42 -17.82 23.42
CA ILE A 271 1.12 -17.51 24.01
C ILE A 271 0.02 -17.91 23.03
N PRO A 272 -0.97 -18.76 23.42
CA PRO A 272 -1.91 -19.36 22.49
C PRO A 272 -3.02 -18.42 22.03
N VAL A 273 -3.53 -17.55 22.90
CA VAL A 273 -4.61 -16.62 22.67
C VAL A 273 -4.34 -15.32 23.41
N ASP A 274 -5.04 -14.23 23.08
CA ASP A 274 -4.89 -12.99 23.84
C ASP A 274 -5.45 -13.19 25.27
N ALA A 275 -4.72 -12.70 26.25
CA ALA A 275 -5.03 -12.96 27.65
C ALA A 275 -4.50 -11.86 28.58
N GLU A 276 -4.98 -11.90 29.82
CA GLU A 276 -4.48 -11.13 30.96
C GLU A 276 -3.74 -12.07 31.93
N ILE A 277 -2.60 -11.63 32.44
CA ILE A 277 -1.82 -12.40 33.41
C ILE A 277 -2.53 -12.36 34.77
N THR A 278 -2.89 -13.54 35.29
CA THR A 278 -3.57 -13.70 36.59
C THR A 278 -2.61 -14.13 37.70
N ASP A 279 -1.46 -14.74 37.36
CA ASP A 279 -0.45 -15.18 38.33
C ASP A 279 0.93 -15.23 37.64
N GLY A 280 1.97 -14.82 38.37
CA GLY A 280 3.34 -14.83 37.90
C GLY A 280 3.80 -13.51 37.27
N SER A 281 5.05 -13.48 36.83
CA SER A 281 5.66 -12.38 36.07
C SER A 281 6.63 -12.94 35.05
N THR A 282 6.79 -12.20 33.94
CA THR A 282 7.60 -12.66 32.82
C THR A 282 8.14 -11.52 31.96
N ALA A 283 9.11 -11.83 31.09
CA ALA A 283 9.51 -11.00 29.97
C ALA A 283 8.96 -11.63 28.67
N VAL A 284 8.13 -10.90 27.93
CA VAL A 284 7.50 -11.38 26.69
C VAL A 284 8.19 -10.77 25.48
N ASP A 285 8.58 -11.63 24.54
CA ASP A 285 9.09 -11.21 23.23
C ASP A 285 7.92 -10.98 22.27
N GLU A 286 7.60 -9.72 22.07
CA GLU A 286 6.55 -9.26 21.17
C GLU A 286 7.05 -8.92 19.76
N SER A 287 8.31 -9.23 19.44
CA SER A 287 8.98 -8.86 18.18
C SER A 287 8.25 -9.32 16.92
N ALA A 288 7.53 -10.42 17.02
CA ALA A 288 6.74 -10.97 15.91
C ALA A 288 5.55 -10.08 15.51
N LEU A 289 4.97 -9.34 16.45
CA LEU A 289 3.83 -8.44 16.24
C LEU A 289 4.27 -6.98 16.11
N THR A 290 5.15 -6.54 17.00
CA THR A 290 5.59 -5.15 17.09
C THR A 290 6.85 -4.86 16.26
N GLY A 291 7.67 -5.88 15.99
CA GLY A 291 8.99 -5.74 15.35
C GLY A 291 10.06 -5.14 16.29
N GLU A 292 9.80 -5.08 17.61
CA GLU A 292 10.78 -4.69 18.62
C GLU A 292 11.46 -5.91 19.19
N SER A 293 12.80 -5.93 19.20
CA SER A 293 13.58 -7.11 19.62
C SER A 293 13.81 -7.18 21.13
N ILE A 294 13.47 -6.14 21.90
CA ILE A 294 13.66 -6.10 23.36
C ILE A 294 12.41 -6.68 24.00
N PRO A 295 12.55 -7.76 24.80
CA PRO A 295 11.42 -8.30 25.55
C PRO A 295 10.82 -7.29 26.52
N VAL A 296 9.50 -7.31 26.70
CA VAL A 296 8.76 -6.41 27.58
C VAL A 296 8.44 -7.16 28.88
N ASP A 297 8.79 -6.56 30.02
CA ASP A 297 8.41 -7.11 31.32
C ASP A 297 6.92 -6.97 31.54
N LYS A 298 6.29 -8.06 31.99
CA LYS A 298 4.84 -8.19 32.24
C LYS A 298 4.59 -8.77 33.63
N VAL A 299 3.62 -8.19 34.32
CA VAL A 299 3.19 -8.57 35.66
C VAL A 299 1.69 -8.89 35.70
N VAL A 300 1.20 -9.32 36.84
CA VAL A 300 -0.24 -9.61 37.03
C VAL A 300 -1.07 -8.36 36.69
N GLY A 301 -2.11 -8.56 35.89
CA GLY A 301 -2.99 -7.51 35.35
C GLY A 301 -2.56 -7.00 33.97
N ASP A 302 -1.35 -7.33 33.48
CA ASP A 302 -0.92 -6.94 32.14
C ASP A 302 -1.49 -7.88 31.08
N THR A 303 -1.75 -7.32 29.88
CA THR A 303 -2.20 -8.09 28.73
C THR A 303 -1.04 -8.69 27.95
N VAL A 304 -1.26 -9.88 27.41
CA VAL A 304 -0.35 -10.61 26.51
C VAL A 304 -1.09 -11.04 25.26
N SER A 305 -0.40 -11.05 24.12
CA SER A 305 -1.02 -11.30 22.82
C SER A 305 -0.64 -12.66 22.24
N ALA A 306 -1.56 -13.28 21.52
CA ALA A 306 -1.35 -14.55 20.79
C ALA A 306 -0.14 -14.46 19.85
N GLY A 307 0.67 -15.55 19.80
CA GLY A 307 1.84 -15.65 18.94
C GLY A 307 3.10 -14.96 19.47
N THR A 308 3.06 -14.28 20.62
CA THR A 308 4.24 -13.77 21.33
C THR A 308 4.89 -14.88 22.16
N ILE A 309 6.16 -14.74 22.52
CA ILE A 309 6.93 -15.79 23.18
C ILE A 309 7.26 -15.39 24.61
N ASN A 310 6.88 -16.22 25.56
CA ASN A 310 7.32 -16.11 26.94
C ASN A 310 8.82 -16.42 27.05
N LYS A 311 9.66 -15.46 27.49
CA LYS A 311 11.12 -15.65 27.60
C LYS A 311 11.57 -16.09 28.99
N ALA A 312 10.85 -15.69 30.03
CA ALA A 312 11.26 -15.97 31.40
C ALA A 312 10.00 -16.13 32.29
N GLY A 313 10.15 -16.86 33.40
CA GLY A 313 9.05 -17.06 34.35
C GLY A 313 7.90 -17.96 33.86
N PHE A 314 7.18 -18.47 34.82
CA PHE A 314 5.94 -19.24 34.61
C PHE A 314 4.76 -18.31 34.86
N ILE A 315 3.81 -18.26 33.95
CA ILE A 315 2.64 -17.39 34.08
C ILE A 315 1.35 -18.19 33.91
N LYS A 316 0.31 -17.78 34.65
CA LYS A 316 -1.07 -18.18 34.40
C LYS A 316 -1.82 -16.99 33.79
N CYS A 317 -2.58 -17.27 32.74
CA CYS A 317 -3.30 -16.25 32.00
C CYS A 317 -4.77 -16.64 31.88
N SER A 318 -5.65 -15.63 31.89
CA SER A 318 -7.08 -15.78 31.57
C SER A 318 -7.33 -15.26 30.15
N ALA A 319 -7.91 -16.09 29.29
CA ALA A 319 -8.20 -15.75 27.90
C ALA A 319 -9.17 -14.57 27.79
N THR A 320 -8.76 -13.50 27.11
CA THR A 320 -9.58 -12.29 26.86
C THR A 320 -10.19 -12.28 25.48
N ALA A 321 -9.44 -12.70 24.45
CA ALA A 321 -9.95 -12.88 23.08
C ALA A 321 -9.42 -14.21 22.49
N VAL A 322 -10.25 -14.87 21.67
CA VAL A 322 -9.98 -16.21 21.12
C VAL A 322 -10.34 -16.30 19.64
N GLY A 323 -9.72 -17.20 18.91
CA GLY A 323 -10.04 -17.47 17.50
C GLY A 323 -9.78 -16.27 16.58
N GLU A 324 -10.82 -15.82 15.86
CA GLU A 324 -10.72 -14.70 14.92
C GLU A 324 -10.58 -13.33 15.62
N ASP A 325 -10.94 -13.24 16.89
CA ASP A 325 -10.91 -11.99 17.66
C ASP A 325 -9.53 -11.69 18.25
N THR A 326 -8.57 -12.62 18.18
CA THR A 326 -7.19 -12.37 18.65
C THR A 326 -6.49 -11.31 17.79
N ALA A 327 -5.64 -10.49 18.42
CA ALA A 327 -4.84 -9.46 17.74
C ALA A 327 -4.03 -10.03 16.56
N LEU A 328 -3.43 -11.20 16.72
CA LEU A 328 -2.72 -11.89 15.64
C LEU A 328 -3.64 -12.26 14.48
N SER A 329 -4.86 -12.80 14.75
CA SER A 329 -5.83 -13.14 13.72
C SER A 329 -6.31 -11.90 12.96
N GLN A 330 -6.55 -10.79 13.65
CA GLN A 330 -6.91 -9.51 13.04
C GLN A 330 -5.79 -8.95 12.16
N ILE A 331 -4.53 -9.03 12.59
CA ILE A 331 -3.37 -8.65 11.77
C ILE A 331 -3.30 -9.49 10.50
N ILE A 332 -3.41 -10.80 10.61
CA ILE A 332 -3.41 -11.72 9.46
C ILE A 332 -4.54 -11.37 8.50
N LYS A 333 -5.75 -11.11 9.01
CA LYS A 333 -6.90 -10.71 8.22
C LYS A 333 -6.65 -9.39 7.50
N MET A 334 -6.15 -8.35 8.17
CA MET A 334 -5.84 -7.06 7.54
C MET A 334 -4.80 -7.21 6.43
N VAL A 335 -3.72 -7.95 6.63
CA VAL A 335 -2.70 -8.17 5.60
C VAL A 335 -3.26 -8.98 4.42
N SER A 336 -4.11 -9.97 4.70
CA SER A 336 -4.80 -10.76 3.67
C SER A 336 -5.81 -9.93 2.89
N ASP A 337 -6.56 -9.04 3.54
CA ASP A 337 -7.52 -8.13 2.91
C ASP A 337 -6.81 -7.11 2.01
N ALA A 338 -5.71 -6.54 2.49
CA ALA A 338 -4.87 -5.67 1.68
C ALA A 338 -4.35 -6.36 0.40
N ALA A 339 -3.96 -7.63 0.51
CA ALA A 339 -3.51 -8.42 -0.65
C ALA A 339 -4.64 -8.75 -1.65
N ALA A 340 -5.90 -8.79 -1.19
CA ALA A 340 -7.07 -9.04 -2.03
C ALA A 340 -7.58 -7.78 -2.75
N THR A 341 -7.20 -6.58 -2.29
CA THR A 341 -7.61 -5.31 -2.90
C THR A 341 -6.66 -4.86 -4.01
N LYS A 342 -7.13 -3.97 -4.88
CA LYS A 342 -6.31 -3.38 -5.96
C LYS A 342 -6.07 -1.89 -5.73
N ALA A 343 -4.81 -1.51 -5.83
CA ALA A 343 -4.43 -0.10 -5.88
C ALA A 343 -4.95 0.61 -7.14
N PRO A 344 -5.23 1.92 -7.09
CA PRO A 344 -5.64 2.71 -8.25
C PRO A 344 -4.72 2.55 -9.47
N VAL A 345 -3.41 2.55 -9.28
CA VAL A 345 -2.42 2.32 -10.35
C VAL A 345 -2.58 0.95 -11.00
N ALA A 346 -2.91 -0.10 -10.25
CA ALA A 346 -3.18 -1.43 -10.79
C ALA A 346 -4.41 -1.45 -11.70
N LYS A 347 -5.48 -0.72 -11.32
CA LYS A 347 -6.69 -0.61 -12.14
C LYS A 347 -6.41 0.05 -13.50
N ILE A 348 -5.54 1.07 -13.53
CA ILE A 348 -5.08 1.73 -14.76
C ILE A 348 -4.29 0.74 -15.63
N ALA A 349 -3.34 0.01 -15.05
CA ALA A 349 -2.54 -0.98 -15.76
C ALA A 349 -3.41 -2.09 -16.37
N ASP A 350 -4.41 -2.58 -15.65
CA ASP A 350 -5.36 -3.57 -16.13
C ASP A 350 -6.21 -3.05 -17.31
N LYS A 351 -6.66 -1.79 -17.25
CA LYS A 351 -7.41 -1.14 -18.35
C LYS A 351 -6.56 -1.04 -19.61
N VAL A 352 -5.29 -0.65 -19.47
CA VAL A 352 -4.33 -0.59 -20.58
C VAL A 352 -4.11 -1.98 -21.16
N SER A 353 -3.88 -3.02 -20.34
CA SER A 353 -3.75 -4.40 -20.78
C SER A 353 -4.95 -4.89 -21.60
N GLY A 354 -6.15 -4.52 -21.23
CA GLY A 354 -7.39 -4.91 -21.92
C GLY A 354 -7.51 -4.36 -23.35
N VAL A 355 -6.89 -3.21 -23.64
CA VAL A 355 -6.84 -2.61 -24.99
C VAL A 355 -5.61 -3.07 -25.75
N PHE A 356 -4.53 -3.35 -25.07
CA PHE A 356 -3.22 -3.67 -25.64
C PHE A 356 -3.26 -4.96 -26.47
N VAL A 357 -3.85 -6.05 -25.98
CA VAL A 357 -3.89 -7.35 -26.68
C VAL A 357 -4.64 -7.28 -28.01
N PRO A 358 -5.86 -6.71 -28.09
CA PRO A 358 -6.52 -6.46 -29.38
C PRO A 358 -5.68 -5.61 -30.35
N ALA A 359 -5.07 -4.53 -29.84
CA ALA A 359 -4.23 -3.67 -30.67
C ALA A 359 -3.04 -4.40 -31.28
N VAL A 360 -2.38 -5.26 -30.50
CA VAL A 360 -1.26 -6.08 -30.97
C VAL A 360 -1.68 -7.05 -32.07
N ILE A 361 -2.85 -7.68 -31.94
CA ILE A 361 -3.39 -8.58 -32.99
C ILE A 361 -3.56 -7.80 -34.31
N VAL A 362 -4.12 -6.59 -34.24
CA VAL A 362 -4.28 -5.72 -35.41
C VAL A 362 -2.92 -5.34 -35.99
N ILE A 363 -1.95 -4.96 -35.16
CA ILE A 363 -0.58 -4.62 -35.61
C ILE A 363 0.07 -5.83 -36.31
N ALA A 364 -0.08 -7.04 -35.76
CA ALA A 364 0.46 -8.25 -36.37
C ALA A 364 -0.17 -8.52 -37.75
N LEU A 365 -1.50 -8.37 -37.89
CA LEU A 365 -2.20 -8.50 -39.16
C LEU A 365 -1.75 -7.45 -40.20
N ILE A 366 -1.60 -6.19 -39.76
CA ILE A 366 -1.07 -5.12 -40.60
C ILE A 366 0.37 -5.44 -41.04
N THR A 367 1.20 -5.93 -40.11
CA THR A 367 2.59 -6.33 -40.43
C THR A 367 2.63 -7.41 -41.50
N ILE A 368 1.78 -8.44 -41.38
CA ILE A 368 1.69 -9.49 -42.38
C ILE A 368 1.28 -8.91 -43.74
N ALA A 369 0.22 -8.10 -43.77
CA ALA A 369 -0.29 -7.48 -44.98
C ALA A 369 0.78 -6.58 -45.68
N VAL A 370 1.46 -5.78 -44.92
CA VAL A 370 2.54 -4.88 -45.46
C VAL A 370 3.65 -5.69 -46.10
N TRP A 371 4.17 -6.77 -45.45
CA TRP A 371 5.25 -7.55 -46.00
C TRP A 371 4.80 -8.35 -47.24
N LEU A 372 3.56 -8.81 -47.32
CA LEU A 372 2.99 -9.45 -48.52
C LEU A 372 2.89 -8.41 -49.67
N LEU A 373 2.44 -7.19 -49.37
CA LEU A 373 2.41 -6.09 -50.36
C LEU A 373 3.79 -5.68 -50.85
N CYS A 374 4.83 -5.82 -50.01
CA CYS A 374 6.22 -5.63 -50.40
C CYS A 374 6.81 -6.79 -51.20
N GLY A 375 6.01 -7.78 -51.57
CA GLY A 375 6.42 -8.92 -52.44
C GLY A 375 7.22 -10.00 -51.70
N GLN A 376 7.17 -10.05 -50.35
CA GLN A 376 7.82 -11.10 -49.57
C GLN A 376 6.96 -12.39 -49.56
N THR A 377 7.62 -13.52 -49.25
CA THR A 377 6.91 -14.83 -49.18
C THR A 377 5.93 -14.83 -47.97
N VAL A 378 4.91 -15.71 -48.08
CA VAL A 378 3.92 -15.87 -46.98
C VAL A 378 4.61 -16.30 -45.70
N GLY A 379 5.61 -17.21 -45.77
CA GLY A 379 6.39 -17.64 -44.62
C GLY A 379 7.12 -16.50 -43.95
N TYR A 380 7.77 -15.63 -44.74
CA TYR A 380 8.47 -14.47 -44.23
C TYR A 380 7.50 -13.48 -43.55
N ALA A 381 6.39 -13.13 -44.16
CA ALA A 381 5.39 -12.22 -43.63
C ALA A 381 4.79 -12.76 -42.31
N LEU A 382 4.43 -14.07 -42.29
CA LEU A 382 3.94 -14.74 -41.09
C LEU A 382 4.96 -14.71 -39.95
N ALA A 383 6.24 -14.96 -40.22
CA ALA A 383 7.30 -14.91 -39.19
C ALA A 383 7.38 -13.53 -38.53
N ARG A 384 7.19 -12.44 -39.28
CA ARG A 384 7.15 -11.07 -38.71
C ARG A 384 5.90 -10.86 -37.85
N GLY A 385 4.73 -11.23 -38.34
CA GLY A 385 3.48 -11.15 -37.59
C GLY A 385 3.51 -11.98 -36.30
N ILE A 386 4.04 -13.20 -36.35
CA ILE A 386 4.24 -14.07 -35.19
C ILE A 386 5.21 -13.43 -34.19
N SER A 387 6.31 -12.86 -34.68
CA SER A 387 7.27 -12.14 -33.82
C SER A 387 6.59 -11.00 -33.05
N VAL A 388 5.71 -10.23 -33.73
CA VAL A 388 4.90 -9.16 -33.08
C VAL A 388 3.99 -9.74 -32.02
N LEU A 389 3.25 -10.82 -32.28
CA LEU A 389 2.34 -11.44 -31.32
C LEU A 389 3.09 -11.93 -30.07
N VAL A 390 4.24 -12.55 -30.26
CA VAL A 390 5.01 -13.19 -29.19
C VAL A 390 5.67 -12.16 -28.29
N ILE A 391 6.36 -11.15 -28.86
CA ILE A 391 7.09 -10.15 -28.07
C ILE A 391 6.15 -9.24 -27.27
N SER A 392 4.92 -9.08 -27.74
CA SER A 392 3.96 -8.14 -27.19
C SER A 392 3.17 -8.69 -25.99
N CYS A 393 3.60 -9.76 -25.35
CA CYS A 393 2.90 -10.27 -24.18
C CYS A 393 2.98 -9.29 -22.99
N PRO A 394 1.86 -8.81 -22.42
CA PRO A 394 1.86 -7.92 -21.27
C PRO A 394 2.00 -8.66 -19.92
N CYS A 395 2.77 -9.76 -19.88
CA CYS A 395 2.90 -10.62 -18.70
C CYS A 395 3.47 -9.85 -17.49
N ALA A 396 4.53 -9.08 -17.70
CA ALA A 396 5.20 -8.28 -16.68
C ALA A 396 4.28 -7.18 -16.13
N LEU A 397 3.40 -6.60 -16.96
CA LEU A 397 2.48 -5.53 -16.57
C LEU A 397 1.49 -5.99 -15.49
N GLY A 398 0.96 -7.22 -15.63
CA GLY A 398 0.01 -7.80 -14.67
C GLY A 398 0.61 -8.08 -13.29
N LEU A 399 1.95 -8.20 -13.20
CA LEU A 399 2.68 -8.48 -11.95
C LEU A 399 3.31 -7.23 -11.34
N ALA A 400 3.55 -6.19 -12.14
CA ALA A 400 4.31 -5.00 -11.77
C ALA A 400 3.82 -4.35 -10.47
N THR A 401 2.51 -4.24 -10.29
CA THR A 401 1.88 -3.61 -9.13
C THR A 401 1.62 -4.58 -7.98
N PRO A 402 0.96 -5.75 -8.18
CA PRO A 402 0.58 -6.62 -7.07
C PRO A 402 1.77 -7.16 -6.28
N VAL A 403 2.88 -7.51 -6.96
CA VAL A 403 4.07 -8.04 -6.30
C VAL A 403 4.73 -6.97 -5.42
N ALA A 404 4.87 -5.74 -5.92
CA ALA A 404 5.45 -4.63 -5.17
C ALA A 404 4.59 -4.26 -3.93
N ILE A 405 3.27 -4.25 -4.08
CA ILE A 405 2.33 -4.00 -2.97
C ILE A 405 2.44 -5.08 -1.91
N MET A 406 2.46 -6.36 -2.30
CA MET A 406 2.56 -7.46 -1.34
C MET A 406 3.89 -7.43 -0.57
N VAL A 407 5.01 -7.15 -1.26
CA VAL A 407 6.31 -6.96 -0.60
C VAL A 407 6.26 -5.76 0.35
N GLY A 408 5.69 -4.64 -0.09
CA GLY A 408 5.51 -3.43 0.73
C GLY A 408 4.67 -3.70 1.98
N ASN A 409 3.49 -4.32 1.83
CA ASN A 409 2.64 -4.69 2.97
C ASN A 409 3.35 -5.66 3.92
N GLY A 410 4.06 -6.66 3.40
CA GLY A 410 4.83 -7.59 4.21
C GLY A 410 5.98 -6.92 4.98
N MET A 411 6.60 -5.89 4.42
CA MET A 411 7.60 -5.07 5.12
C MET A 411 6.96 -4.21 6.20
N GLY A 412 5.81 -3.59 5.92
CA GLY A 412 5.03 -2.81 6.87
C GLY A 412 4.61 -3.66 8.07
N ALA A 413 4.00 -4.81 7.82
CA ALA A 413 3.52 -5.73 8.84
C ALA A 413 4.65 -6.17 9.81
N ARG A 414 5.84 -6.50 9.27
CA ARG A 414 7.03 -6.81 10.10
C ARG A 414 7.51 -5.66 10.97
N LYS A 415 7.10 -4.43 10.70
CA LYS A 415 7.42 -3.24 11.49
C LYS A 415 6.25 -2.74 12.33
N GLY A 416 5.15 -3.51 12.35
CA GLY A 416 3.92 -3.12 13.05
C GLY A 416 3.13 -2.03 12.33
N ILE A 417 3.30 -1.88 11.02
CA ILE A 417 2.55 -0.92 10.19
C ILE A 417 1.63 -1.73 9.27
N LEU A 418 0.32 -1.65 9.50
CA LEU A 418 -0.69 -2.44 8.82
C LEU A 418 -1.53 -1.56 7.90
N PHE A 419 -1.45 -1.77 6.59
CA PHE A 419 -2.31 -1.12 5.61
C PHE A 419 -3.53 -2.01 5.36
N LYS A 420 -4.75 -1.49 5.52
CA LYS A 420 -5.98 -2.25 5.31
C LYS A 420 -6.26 -2.57 3.85
N THR A 421 -5.78 -1.73 2.94
CA THR A 421 -5.97 -1.90 1.50
C THR A 421 -4.72 -1.56 0.70
N ALA A 422 -4.62 -2.09 -0.52
CA ALA A 422 -3.58 -1.69 -1.46
C ALA A 422 -3.67 -0.19 -1.83
N ALA A 423 -4.88 0.37 -1.81
CA ALA A 423 -5.11 1.80 -2.04
C ALA A 423 -4.53 2.64 -0.90
N SER A 424 -4.70 2.21 0.35
CA SER A 424 -4.14 2.90 1.52
C SER A 424 -2.61 2.97 1.45
N LEU A 425 -1.96 1.87 1.02
CA LEU A 425 -0.51 1.87 0.78
C LEU A 425 -0.10 2.84 -0.34
N GLU A 426 -0.90 2.97 -1.39
CA GLU A 426 -0.62 3.92 -2.49
C GLU A 426 -0.85 5.36 -2.06
N GLU A 427 -1.98 5.67 -1.41
CA GLU A 427 -2.35 7.05 -1.07
C GLU A 427 -1.49 7.64 0.05
N ALA A 428 -1.03 6.84 1.03
CA ALA A 428 -0.16 7.31 2.11
C ALA A 428 1.12 7.99 1.59
N GLY A 429 1.69 7.52 0.48
CA GLY A 429 2.88 8.12 -0.15
C GLY A 429 2.63 9.47 -0.81
N LYS A 430 1.38 9.77 -1.15
CA LYS A 430 0.94 11.01 -1.81
C LYS A 430 0.60 12.12 -0.83
N THR A 431 0.72 11.88 0.47
CA THR A 431 0.43 12.84 1.53
C THR A 431 1.20 14.15 1.35
N GLN A 432 0.49 15.27 1.49
CA GLN A 432 1.02 16.64 1.43
C GLN A 432 0.88 17.36 2.77
N ILE A 433 -0.18 17.06 3.53
CA ILE A 433 -0.49 17.65 4.83
C ILE A 433 -0.69 16.49 5.81
N ALA A 434 0.04 16.50 6.93
CA ALA A 434 -0.16 15.59 8.04
C ALA A 434 -0.84 16.34 9.18
N VAL A 435 -2.05 15.95 9.53
CA VAL A 435 -2.80 16.44 10.67
C VAL A 435 -2.61 15.47 11.81
N LEU A 436 -2.01 15.92 12.91
CA LEU A 436 -1.74 15.11 14.07
C LEU A 436 -2.65 15.56 15.21
N ASP A 437 -3.38 14.64 15.81
CA ASP A 437 -4.04 14.95 17.07
C ASP A 437 -2.98 15.22 18.15
N LYS A 438 -3.31 16.00 19.17
CA LYS A 438 -2.40 16.26 20.26
C LYS A 438 -2.32 15.08 21.21
N THR A 439 -3.47 14.71 21.80
CA THR A 439 -3.56 13.81 22.95
C THR A 439 -3.34 12.36 22.51
N GLY A 440 -2.47 11.60 23.19
CA GLY A 440 -2.15 10.22 22.84
C GLY A 440 -1.31 10.07 21.56
N THR A 441 -1.30 11.06 20.68
CA THR A 441 -0.56 11.06 19.40
C THR A 441 0.78 11.80 19.50
N ILE A 442 0.78 13.12 19.67
CA ILE A 442 2.00 13.91 19.92
C ILE A 442 2.45 13.77 21.37
N THR A 443 1.50 13.71 22.29
CA THR A 443 1.71 13.56 23.73
C THR A 443 1.41 12.11 24.17
N LYS A 444 1.77 11.80 25.44
CA LYS A 444 1.56 10.44 26.00
C LYS A 444 0.10 10.11 26.26
N GLY A 445 -0.80 11.11 26.31
CA GLY A 445 -2.21 10.95 26.68
C GLY A 445 -2.42 10.72 28.17
N GLU A 446 -1.37 10.80 28.96
CA GLU A 446 -1.36 10.64 30.41
C GLU A 446 -0.91 11.93 31.06
N PRO A 447 -1.82 12.78 31.54
CA PRO A 447 -1.47 13.98 32.27
C PRO A 447 -0.62 13.66 33.51
N LYS A 448 0.44 14.42 33.75
CA LYS A 448 1.30 14.28 34.91
C LYS A 448 1.45 15.63 35.66
N VAL A 449 1.59 15.58 36.99
CA VAL A 449 1.95 16.76 37.76
C VAL A 449 3.39 17.13 37.40
N THR A 450 3.57 18.35 36.87
CA THR A 450 4.90 18.87 36.47
C THR A 450 5.47 19.81 37.46
N ASP A 451 4.65 20.66 38.10
CA ASP A 451 5.10 21.66 39.08
C ASP A 451 4.10 21.72 40.24
N ILE A 452 4.65 21.93 41.41
CA ILE A 452 3.91 22.18 42.65
C ILE A 452 4.45 23.50 43.26
N ILE A 453 3.61 24.52 43.34
CA ILE A 453 3.99 25.83 43.84
C ILE A 453 3.15 26.12 45.09
N PRO A 454 3.63 25.79 46.29
CA PRO A 454 2.90 26.02 47.53
C PRO A 454 3.05 27.48 48.00
N PHE A 455 2.04 27.98 48.71
CA PHE A 455 2.03 29.25 49.36
C PHE A 455 1.81 29.06 50.89
N GLU A 456 2.75 29.43 51.72
CA GLU A 456 2.69 29.30 53.17
C GLU A 456 2.50 27.86 53.72
N ILE A 457 2.64 26.85 52.91
CA ILE A 457 2.55 25.43 53.29
C ILE A 457 3.62 24.64 52.54
N THR A 458 3.81 23.36 52.87
CA THR A 458 4.75 22.49 52.16
C THR A 458 4.11 21.91 50.88
N GLU A 459 4.97 21.50 49.92
CA GLU A 459 4.50 20.82 48.70
C GLU A 459 3.67 19.60 49.03
N ASN A 460 4.07 18.79 50.01
CA ASN A 460 3.37 17.58 50.41
C ASN A 460 1.99 17.90 51.02
N GLU A 461 1.88 18.98 51.77
CA GLU A 461 0.58 19.40 52.32
C GLU A 461 -0.35 19.91 51.22
N LEU A 462 0.15 20.73 50.27
CA LEU A 462 -0.63 21.16 49.12
C LEU A 462 -1.14 19.97 48.33
N LEU A 463 -0.23 19.02 47.99
CA LEU A 463 -0.59 17.82 47.27
C LEU A 463 -1.59 16.95 48.03
N LYS A 464 -1.48 16.87 49.36
CA LYS A 464 -2.41 16.13 50.22
C LYS A 464 -3.82 16.73 50.21
N TYR A 465 -3.93 18.08 50.30
CA TYR A 465 -5.24 18.76 50.16
C TYR A 465 -5.85 18.55 48.77
N ALA A 466 -5.04 18.70 47.73
CA ALA A 466 -5.50 18.42 46.35
C ALA A 466 -5.95 16.98 46.19
N TYR A 467 -5.15 15.99 46.63
CA TYR A 467 -5.48 14.57 46.59
C TYR A 467 -6.81 14.28 47.30
N SER A 468 -7.06 14.91 48.44
CA SER A 468 -8.27 14.69 49.24
C SER A 468 -9.58 15.05 48.51
N ILE A 469 -9.57 16.03 47.61
CA ILE A 469 -10.74 16.39 46.82
C ILE A 469 -10.73 15.69 45.45
N GLU A 470 -9.55 15.50 44.86
CA GLU A 470 -9.45 14.89 43.51
C GLU A 470 -9.69 13.38 43.50
N VAL A 471 -9.49 12.67 44.63
CA VAL A 471 -9.76 11.23 44.75
C VAL A 471 -11.22 10.87 44.48
N LYS A 472 -12.14 11.84 44.64
CA LYS A 472 -13.57 11.70 44.36
C LYS A 472 -13.97 12.22 42.97
N SER A 473 -13.03 12.64 42.15
CA SER A 473 -13.23 13.24 40.85
C SER A 473 -12.93 12.23 39.75
N GLU A 474 -13.80 12.19 38.73
CA GLU A 474 -13.57 11.39 37.52
C GLU A 474 -12.78 12.16 36.41
N HIS A 475 -12.36 13.39 36.71
CA HIS A 475 -11.68 14.21 35.70
C HIS A 475 -10.27 13.69 35.38
N PRO A 476 -9.84 13.66 34.11
CA PRO A 476 -8.51 13.13 33.73
C PRO A 476 -7.33 13.81 34.46
N LEU A 477 -7.43 15.11 34.77
CA LEU A 477 -6.40 15.83 35.52
C LEU A 477 -6.31 15.38 36.98
N ALA A 478 -7.41 14.87 37.56
CA ALA A 478 -7.45 14.34 38.93
C ALA A 478 -6.53 13.13 39.05
N LYS A 479 -6.54 12.24 38.07
CA LYS A 479 -5.69 11.05 38.05
C LYS A 479 -4.20 11.38 38.16
N ALA A 480 -3.75 12.48 37.55
CA ALA A 480 -2.37 12.93 37.64
C ALA A 480 -1.97 13.29 39.06
N ILE A 481 -2.86 13.99 39.80
CA ILE A 481 -2.65 14.38 41.17
C ILE A 481 -2.67 13.17 42.11
N ILE A 482 -3.61 12.25 41.91
CA ILE A 482 -3.74 10.99 42.64
C ILE A 482 -2.47 10.15 42.51
N VAL A 483 -2.04 9.86 41.28
CA VAL A 483 -0.84 9.04 41.00
C VAL A 483 0.41 9.68 41.59
N LYS A 484 0.53 11.02 41.54
CA LYS A 484 1.68 11.74 42.17
C LYS A 484 1.65 11.61 43.69
N ALA A 485 0.48 11.73 44.33
CA ALA A 485 0.32 11.62 45.76
C ALA A 485 0.59 10.21 46.28
N GLU A 486 0.05 9.20 45.59
CA GLU A 486 0.28 7.77 45.90
C GLU A 486 1.76 7.40 45.76
N GLY A 487 2.44 7.86 44.69
CA GLY A 487 3.87 7.67 44.49
C GLY A 487 4.75 8.26 45.62
N LEU A 488 4.23 9.23 46.36
CA LEU A 488 4.85 9.78 47.56
C LEU A 488 4.31 9.18 48.86
N SER A 489 3.48 8.13 48.77
CA SER A 489 2.84 7.44 49.89
C SER A 489 2.03 8.39 50.79
N LEU A 490 1.39 9.40 50.18
CA LEU A 490 0.53 10.32 50.91
C LEU A 490 -0.89 9.73 51.05
N ASN A 491 -1.48 9.87 52.25
CA ASN A 491 -2.87 9.49 52.48
C ASN A 491 -3.78 10.75 52.41
N PRO A 492 -4.94 10.69 51.71
CA PRO A 492 -5.88 11.81 51.66
C PRO A 492 -6.51 12.10 53.02
N TYR A 493 -6.92 13.32 53.22
CA TYR A 493 -7.80 13.66 54.37
C TYR A 493 -9.22 13.19 54.08
N GLU A 494 -9.96 12.77 55.10
CA GLU A 494 -11.37 12.54 55.00
C GLU A 494 -12.12 13.85 54.82
N VAL A 495 -12.77 14.03 53.68
CA VAL A 495 -13.55 15.20 53.32
C VAL A 495 -15.04 14.88 53.24
N THR A 496 -15.86 15.84 53.64
CA THR A 496 -17.34 15.77 53.56
C THR A 496 -17.85 16.81 52.55
N ASP A 497 -19.15 16.79 52.26
CA ASP A 497 -19.84 17.73 51.36
C ASP A 497 -19.12 17.96 50.02
N PHE A 498 -18.66 16.86 49.39
CA PHE A 498 -18.00 16.94 48.10
C PHE A 498 -18.95 17.39 47.00
N LYS A 499 -18.55 18.41 46.23
CA LYS A 499 -19.30 18.91 45.05
C LYS A 499 -18.38 19.14 43.89
N ALA A 500 -18.78 18.62 42.74
CA ALA A 500 -18.15 18.95 41.44
C ALA A 500 -18.95 20.07 40.77
N GLU A 501 -18.32 21.21 40.52
CA GLU A 501 -18.93 22.34 39.83
C GLU A 501 -18.50 22.33 38.37
N SER A 502 -19.39 21.88 37.49
CA SER A 502 -19.10 21.68 36.08
C SER A 502 -18.44 22.92 35.42
N GLY A 503 -17.26 22.74 34.84
CA GLY A 503 -16.48 23.78 34.16
C GLY A 503 -15.71 24.73 35.10
N ASN A 504 -15.91 24.64 36.43
CA ASN A 504 -15.26 25.53 37.39
C ASN A 504 -14.22 24.81 38.24
N GLY A 505 -14.57 23.74 38.93
CA GLY A 505 -13.68 23.00 39.79
C GLY A 505 -14.40 22.07 40.78
N LEU A 506 -13.74 21.79 41.90
CA LEU A 506 -14.19 20.89 42.96
C LEU A 506 -14.21 21.60 44.26
N SER A 507 -15.13 21.24 45.14
CA SER A 507 -15.17 21.73 46.53
C SER A 507 -15.53 20.59 47.50
N ALA A 508 -14.96 20.65 48.72
CA ALA A 508 -15.29 19.74 49.79
C ALA A 508 -15.01 20.42 51.15
N GLU A 509 -15.55 19.90 52.24
CA GLU A 509 -15.33 20.39 53.57
C GLU A 509 -14.36 19.50 54.38
N TYR A 510 -13.39 20.16 55.06
CA TYR A 510 -12.42 19.52 55.95
C TYR A 510 -12.22 20.36 57.19
N ASN A 511 -12.49 19.79 58.37
CA ASN A 511 -12.35 20.45 59.65
C ASN A 511 -13.12 21.80 59.73
N GLY A 512 -14.35 21.85 59.20
CA GLY A 512 -15.20 23.06 59.21
C GLY A 512 -14.72 24.17 58.25
N LYS A 513 -13.78 23.88 57.34
CA LYS A 513 -13.31 24.81 56.31
C LYS A 513 -13.46 24.18 54.94
N ARG A 514 -13.94 24.99 53.99
CA ARG A 514 -14.07 24.58 52.58
C ARG A 514 -12.70 24.51 51.90
N ILE A 515 -12.42 23.38 51.26
CA ILE A 515 -11.30 23.23 50.35
C ILE A 515 -11.87 23.32 48.95
N ILE A 516 -11.27 24.14 48.08
CA ILE A 516 -11.71 24.33 46.72
C ILE A 516 -10.50 24.17 45.80
N GLY A 517 -10.66 23.37 44.75
CA GLY A 517 -9.70 23.23 43.65
C GLY A 517 -10.34 23.62 42.34
N GLY A 518 -9.65 24.36 41.48
CA GLY A 518 -10.23 24.76 40.20
C GLY A 518 -9.38 25.66 39.32
N SER A 519 -9.99 26.14 38.25
CA SER A 519 -9.36 26.98 37.24
C SER A 519 -8.99 28.37 37.80
N LYS A 520 -8.01 29.06 37.20
CA LYS A 520 -7.64 30.44 37.48
C LYS A 520 -8.89 31.34 37.56
N LYS A 521 -9.78 31.25 36.56
CA LYS A 521 -11.00 32.08 36.47
C LYS A 521 -11.93 31.84 37.68
N TYR A 522 -12.11 30.60 38.07
CA TYR A 522 -13.00 30.23 39.17
C TYR A 522 -12.46 30.70 40.51
N ILE A 523 -11.21 30.41 40.81
CA ILE A 523 -10.64 30.80 42.11
C ILE A 523 -10.49 32.34 42.23
N SER A 524 -10.17 33.04 41.12
CA SER A 524 -10.13 34.53 41.13
C SER A 524 -11.50 35.19 41.35
N SER A 525 -12.60 34.48 41.09
CA SER A 525 -13.94 34.98 41.40
C SER A 525 -14.33 34.82 42.87
N LEU A 526 -13.61 33.96 43.61
CA LEU A 526 -13.87 33.70 45.04
C LEU A 526 -12.97 34.49 45.94
N ILE A 527 -11.69 34.69 45.56
CA ILE A 527 -10.70 35.41 46.34
C ILE A 527 -9.87 36.31 45.43
N GLY A 528 -9.35 37.44 46.01
CA GLY A 528 -8.37 38.31 45.38
C GLY A 528 -7.02 37.60 45.28
N ILE A 529 -6.52 37.37 44.06
CA ILE A 529 -5.19 36.77 43.82
C ILE A 529 -4.22 37.88 43.40
N SER A 530 -3.00 37.88 43.98
CA SER A 530 -1.99 38.87 43.62
C SER A 530 -1.50 38.72 42.19
N ASN A 531 -1.11 39.86 41.58
CA ASN A 531 -0.63 39.86 40.18
C ASN A 531 0.65 39.00 40.01
N ASP A 532 1.48 38.85 41.05
CA ASP A 532 2.65 37.96 40.99
C ASP A 532 2.25 36.48 40.82
N ILE A 533 1.23 36.01 41.54
CA ILE A 533 0.70 34.65 41.44
C ILE A 533 0.04 34.43 40.10
N LEU A 534 -0.74 35.40 39.62
CA LEU A 534 -1.36 35.34 38.31
C LEU A 534 -0.32 35.26 37.18
N SER A 535 0.76 36.03 37.27
CA SER A 535 1.89 35.99 36.33
C SER A 535 2.62 34.65 36.33
N LYS A 536 2.82 34.03 37.53
CA LYS A 536 3.38 32.66 37.61
C LYS A 536 2.48 31.63 36.91
N ALA A 537 1.17 31.71 37.12
CA ALA A 537 0.21 30.80 36.44
C ALA A 537 0.17 31.03 34.94
N ASP A 538 0.24 32.29 34.47
CA ASP A 538 0.30 32.62 33.06
C ASP A 538 1.58 32.06 32.41
N LYS A 539 2.71 32.16 33.10
CA LYS A 539 3.97 31.56 32.62
C LYS A 539 3.88 30.03 32.49
N LEU A 540 3.30 29.36 33.50
CA LEU A 540 3.03 27.90 33.38
C LEU A 540 2.15 27.59 32.19
N SER A 541 1.11 28.39 31.92
CA SER A 541 0.23 28.22 30.75
C SER A 541 0.98 28.49 29.45
N GLU A 542 1.93 29.43 29.39
CA GLU A 542 2.80 29.67 28.25
C GLU A 542 3.80 28.53 28.00
N GLU A 543 4.09 27.74 29.03
CA GLU A 543 4.88 26.51 28.94
C GLU A 543 4.04 25.28 28.54
N GLY A 544 2.75 25.47 28.23
CA GLY A 544 1.84 24.37 27.81
C GLY A 544 1.26 23.58 28.97
N LYS A 545 1.39 24.05 30.21
CA LYS A 545 0.90 23.41 31.44
C LYS A 545 -0.48 23.96 31.81
N THR A 546 -1.30 23.17 32.51
CA THR A 546 -2.59 23.59 33.06
C THR A 546 -2.45 23.85 34.55
N PRO A 547 -2.40 25.11 34.99
CA PRO A 547 -2.33 25.45 36.43
C PRO A 547 -3.70 25.28 37.07
N LEU A 548 -3.76 24.43 38.09
CA LEU A 548 -4.90 24.22 38.98
C LEU A 548 -4.62 24.92 40.32
N PHE A 549 -5.56 25.76 40.75
CA PHE A 549 -5.44 26.53 41.99
C PHE A 549 -6.18 25.81 43.10
N PHE A 550 -5.58 25.77 44.30
CA PHE A 550 -6.17 25.16 45.49
C PHE A 550 -6.21 26.17 46.63
N MET A 551 -7.37 26.25 47.28
CA MET A 551 -7.59 27.14 48.41
C MET A 551 -8.29 26.42 49.59
N LYS A 552 -8.16 26.97 50.82
CA LYS A 552 -8.82 26.48 52.01
C LYS A 552 -9.37 27.65 52.79
N GLY A 553 -10.70 27.72 52.95
CA GLY A 553 -11.37 28.94 53.43
C GLY A 553 -11.10 30.09 52.46
N ASP A 554 -10.57 31.22 52.99
CA ASP A 554 -10.22 32.41 52.20
C ASP A 554 -8.71 32.48 51.84
N LYS A 555 -7.94 31.42 52.13
CA LYS A 555 -6.50 31.37 51.84
C LYS A 555 -6.18 30.51 50.63
N LEU A 556 -5.41 31.06 49.67
CA LEU A 556 -4.82 30.31 48.59
C LEU A 556 -3.68 29.44 49.14
N LEU A 557 -3.77 28.13 48.93
CA LEU A 557 -2.78 27.14 49.33
C LEU A 557 -1.62 27.02 48.35
N GLY A 558 -1.94 27.08 47.05
CA GLY A 558 -0.94 26.94 46.01
C GLY A 558 -1.51 26.61 44.61
N ILE A 559 -0.58 26.36 43.68
CA ILE A 559 -0.86 25.98 42.30
C ILE A 559 -0.19 24.62 42.06
N ILE A 560 -0.94 23.71 41.47
CA ILE A 560 -0.41 22.46 40.94
C ILE A 560 -0.59 22.51 39.42
N ALA A 561 0.51 22.43 38.66
CA ALA A 561 0.49 22.41 37.21
C ALA A 561 0.50 20.97 36.74
N VAL A 562 -0.42 20.69 35.83
CA VAL A 562 -0.58 19.38 35.20
C VAL A 562 -0.38 19.57 33.69
N ALA A 563 0.39 18.69 33.05
CA ALA A 563 0.58 18.71 31.62
C ALA A 563 0.58 17.29 31.06
N ASP A 564 0.05 17.16 29.85
CA ASP A 564 0.23 15.97 29.04
C ASP A 564 1.57 16.08 28.31
N VAL A 565 2.49 15.21 28.67
CA VAL A 565 3.91 15.29 28.27
C VAL A 565 4.08 14.88 26.81
N ILE A 566 4.80 15.69 26.02
CA ILE A 566 5.19 15.35 24.64
C ILE A 566 6.05 14.08 24.67
N LYS A 567 5.77 13.14 23.77
CA LYS A 567 6.59 11.94 23.58
C LYS A 567 7.98 12.38 23.09
N GLU A 568 9.04 11.78 23.61
CA GLU A 568 10.42 12.16 23.30
C GLU A 568 10.75 12.10 21.80
N GLU A 569 10.12 11.17 21.10
CA GLU A 569 10.31 10.96 19.68
C GLU A 569 9.44 11.86 18.77
N SER A 570 8.42 12.55 19.30
CA SER A 570 7.50 13.37 18.50
C SER A 570 8.17 14.49 17.71
N PRO A 571 9.09 15.28 18.28
CA PRO A 571 9.78 16.32 17.51
C PRO A 571 10.60 15.74 16.34
N GLN A 572 11.22 14.57 16.55
CA GLN A 572 11.98 13.89 15.52
C GLN A 572 11.07 13.39 14.39
N ALA A 573 9.91 12.81 14.72
CA ALA A 573 8.93 12.33 13.75
C ALA A 573 8.39 13.49 12.89
N ILE A 574 8.03 14.60 13.53
CA ILE A 574 7.55 15.82 12.87
C ILE A 574 8.62 16.36 11.91
N LYS A 575 9.88 16.43 12.35
CA LYS A 575 10.99 16.87 11.50
C LYS A 575 11.22 15.97 10.30
N GLN A 576 11.04 14.65 10.45
CA GLN A 576 11.12 13.71 9.31
C GLN A 576 10.02 13.96 8.29
N LEU A 577 8.76 14.19 8.71
CA LEU A 577 7.65 14.54 7.81
C LEU A 577 7.93 15.84 7.05
N GLN A 578 8.40 16.89 7.74
CA GLN A 578 8.80 18.17 7.13
C GLN A 578 9.94 17.99 6.11
N ASN A 579 10.92 17.13 6.41
CA ASN A 579 12.02 16.82 5.49
C ASN A 579 11.53 16.09 4.22
N MET A 580 10.39 15.38 4.30
CA MET A 580 9.72 14.77 3.15
C MET A 580 8.88 15.76 2.34
N GLY A 581 8.80 17.04 2.76
CA GLY A 581 8.00 18.09 2.13
C GLY A 581 6.53 18.05 2.54
N ILE A 582 6.20 17.46 3.68
CA ILE A 582 4.84 17.37 4.23
C ILE A 582 4.66 18.49 5.26
N LYS A 583 3.59 19.28 5.11
CA LYS A 583 3.18 20.27 6.09
C LYS A 583 2.57 19.56 7.29
N VAL A 584 3.03 19.84 8.50
CA VAL A 584 2.55 19.21 9.72
C VAL A 584 1.67 20.18 10.51
N VAL A 585 0.42 19.78 10.74
CA VAL A 585 -0.59 20.56 11.46
C VAL A 585 -0.98 19.82 12.73
N MET A 586 -0.90 20.49 13.88
CA MET A 586 -1.44 19.95 15.13
C MET A 586 -2.89 20.37 15.30
N LEU A 587 -3.77 19.43 15.61
CA LEU A 587 -5.19 19.65 15.87
C LEU A 587 -5.52 19.30 17.32
N THR A 588 -6.21 20.20 18.05
CA THR A 588 -6.51 19.99 19.47
C THR A 588 -7.76 20.75 19.92
N GLY A 589 -8.45 20.21 20.93
CA GLY A 589 -9.52 20.91 21.66
C GLY A 589 -9.01 21.89 22.70
N ASP A 590 -7.72 21.92 23.00
CA ASP A 590 -7.15 22.81 23.98
C ASP A 590 -7.31 24.29 23.61
N ASN A 591 -7.19 25.15 24.62
CA ASN A 591 -7.13 26.60 24.40
C ASN A 591 -5.91 26.98 23.54
N GLU A 592 -6.04 28.10 22.82
CA GLU A 592 -5.05 28.54 21.82
C GLU A 592 -3.65 28.75 22.43
N ARG A 593 -3.55 29.23 23.68
CA ARG A 593 -2.28 29.54 24.35
C ARG A 593 -1.48 28.27 24.65
N THR A 594 -2.12 27.28 25.29
CA THR A 594 -1.54 25.96 25.56
C THR A 594 -1.19 25.21 24.27
N ALA A 595 -2.09 25.22 23.29
CA ALA A 595 -1.88 24.57 22.01
C ALA A 595 -0.67 25.13 21.25
N LYS A 596 -0.50 26.47 21.21
CA LYS A 596 0.66 27.12 20.59
C LYS A 596 1.96 26.76 21.28
N ALA A 597 1.97 26.68 22.62
CA ALA A 597 3.14 26.28 23.39
C ALA A 597 3.56 24.84 23.06
N VAL A 598 2.63 23.88 23.11
CA VAL A 598 2.88 22.47 22.74
C VAL A 598 3.34 22.36 21.30
N GLY A 599 2.67 23.05 20.37
CA GLY A 599 3.01 23.04 18.94
C GLY A 599 4.42 23.56 18.65
N LYS A 600 4.85 24.60 19.36
CA LYS A 600 6.22 25.16 19.27
C LYS A 600 7.26 24.17 19.81
N LEU A 601 6.98 23.51 20.92
CA LEU A 601 7.88 22.50 21.51
C LEU A 601 7.96 21.26 20.61
N ALA A 602 6.84 20.83 20.03
CA ALA A 602 6.79 19.72 19.09
C ALA A 602 7.39 20.05 17.71
N GLY A 603 7.43 21.33 17.34
CA GLY A 603 8.00 21.83 16.09
C GLY A 603 7.07 21.68 14.88
N VAL A 604 5.75 21.75 15.06
CA VAL A 604 4.76 21.71 13.97
C VAL A 604 4.74 23.02 13.18
N ASP A 605 4.27 22.94 11.92
CA ASP A 605 4.19 24.13 11.04
C ASP A 605 2.97 25.00 11.35
N GLU A 606 1.88 24.38 11.82
CA GLU A 606 0.62 25.08 12.11
C GLU A 606 -0.10 24.42 13.29
N VAL A 607 -0.83 25.22 14.06
CA VAL A 607 -1.65 24.76 15.19
C VAL A 607 -3.08 25.24 15.01
N ILE A 608 -4.03 24.31 15.08
CA ILE A 608 -5.47 24.57 15.06
C ILE A 608 -6.03 24.16 16.42
N ALA A 609 -6.37 25.15 17.23
CA ALA A 609 -6.78 25.00 18.62
C ALA A 609 -8.28 25.20 18.82
N GLY A 610 -8.82 24.76 19.97
CA GLY A 610 -10.22 25.00 20.37
C GLY A 610 -11.23 24.21 19.53
N VAL A 611 -10.83 23.13 18.88
CA VAL A 611 -11.69 22.32 18.01
C VAL A 611 -12.35 21.21 18.82
N MET A 612 -13.67 21.32 18.96
CA MET A 612 -14.47 20.26 19.59
C MET A 612 -14.40 18.97 18.76
N PRO A 613 -14.64 17.79 19.35
CA PRO A 613 -14.57 16.51 18.63
C PRO A 613 -15.33 16.50 17.30
N ASP A 614 -16.56 17.00 17.27
CA ASP A 614 -17.40 17.09 16.05
C ASP A 614 -16.86 18.10 15.00
N GLY A 615 -15.98 19.00 15.41
CA GLY A 615 -15.34 19.99 14.53
C GLY A 615 -14.11 19.46 13.81
N LYS A 616 -13.47 18.40 14.31
CA LYS A 616 -12.22 17.87 13.74
C LYS A 616 -12.41 17.42 12.29
N GLU A 617 -13.52 16.75 11.97
CA GLU A 617 -13.86 16.33 10.61
C GLU A 617 -13.95 17.51 9.64
N LYS A 618 -14.55 18.64 10.06
CA LYS A 618 -14.68 19.84 9.24
C LYS A 618 -13.33 20.47 8.92
N VAL A 619 -12.43 20.52 9.91
CA VAL A 619 -11.06 21.02 9.72
C VAL A 619 -10.31 20.17 8.69
N VAL A 620 -10.39 18.85 8.80
CA VAL A 620 -9.80 17.90 7.84
C VAL A 620 -10.39 18.14 6.43
N ALA A 621 -11.70 18.31 6.32
CA ALA A 621 -12.37 18.59 5.05
C ALA A 621 -11.88 19.89 4.39
N GLU A 622 -11.63 20.95 5.18
CA GLU A 622 -11.06 22.22 4.66
C GLU A 622 -9.61 22.04 4.21
N LEU A 623 -8.79 21.33 4.98
CA LEU A 623 -7.39 21.06 4.62
C LEU A 623 -7.28 20.21 3.34
N LYS A 624 -8.23 19.31 3.09
CA LYS A 624 -8.30 18.52 1.83
C LYS A 624 -8.47 19.37 0.58
N LYS A 625 -8.98 20.58 0.69
CA LYS A 625 -9.04 21.52 -0.44
C LYS A 625 -7.66 22.04 -0.83
N GLN A 626 -6.71 22.04 0.12
CA GLN A 626 -5.33 22.51 -0.08
C GLN A 626 -4.40 21.41 -0.59
N GLY A 627 -4.68 20.13 -0.28
CA GLY A 627 -3.84 19.02 -0.67
C GLY A 627 -4.30 17.69 -0.10
N LYS A 628 -3.53 16.63 -0.34
CA LYS A 628 -3.78 15.29 0.20
C LYS A 628 -3.48 15.25 1.70
N VAL A 629 -4.48 14.94 2.50
CA VAL A 629 -4.43 14.95 3.96
C VAL A 629 -4.29 13.56 4.53
N LEU A 630 -3.29 13.39 5.39
CA LEU A 630 -3.13 12.29 6.33
C LEU A 630 -3.60 12.77 7.70
N MET A 631 -4.53 12.08 8.35
CA MET A 631 -4.92 12.30 9.76
C MET A 631 -4.35 11.18 10.64
N VAL A 632 -3.75 11.55 11.77
CA VAL A 632 -3.26 10.62 12.79
C VAL A 632 -3.97 10.89 14.11
N GLY A 633 -4.56 9.87 14.69
CA GLY A 633 -5.24 9.93 15.98
C GLY A 633 -5.23 8.58 16.69
N ASP A 634 -5.61 8.54 17.97
CA ASP A 634 -5.60 7.35 18.81
C ASP A 634 -6.98 6.95 19.37
N GLY A 635 -7.95 7.84 19.31
CA GLY A 635 -9.21 7.72 20.04
C GLY A 635 -10.47 7.65 19.19
N ILE A 636 -11.56 7.31 19.89
CA ILE A 636 -12.94 7.28 19.35
C ILE A 636 -13.31 8.67 18.79
N ASN A 637 -12.86 9.73 19.43
CA ASN A 637 -13.14 11.11 19.06
C ASN A 637 -12.54 11.51 17.69
N ASP A 638 -11.55 10.78 17.21
CA ASP A 638 -10.87 11.04 15.95
C ASP A 638 -11.45 10.24 14.78
N ALA A 639 -12.28 9.21 15.03
CA ALA A 639 -12.82 8.32 14.02
C ALA A 639 -13.50 9.05 12.84
N PRO A 640 -14.33 10.10 13.04
CA PRO A 640 -14.90 10.86 11.94
C PRO A 640 -13.82 11.60 11.11
N ALA A 641 -12.79 12.14 11.77
CA ALA A 641 -11.69 12.84 11.12
C ALA A 641 -10.77 11.88 10.35
N LEU A 642 -10.48 10.69 10.93
CA LEU A 642 -9.72 9.61 10.29
C LEU A 642 -10.42 9.16 8.99
N THR A 643 -11.71 8.89 9.06
CA THR A 643 -12.51 8.49 7.88
C THR A 643 -12.60 9.60 6.83
N ARG A 644 -12.62 10.88 7.25
CA ARG A 644 -12.73 12.01 6.34
C ARG A 644 -11.45 12.31 5.58
N ALA A 645 -10.29 12.02 6.15
CA ALA A 645 -8.98 12.24 5.55
C ALA A 645 -8.83 11.49 4.20
N ASP A 646 -7.78 11.76 3.44
CA ASP A 646 -7.41 10.90 2.30
C ASP A 646 -6.77 9.61 2.80
N ILE A 647 -6.10 9.68 3.95
CA ILE A 647 -5.58 8.54 4.71
C ILE A 647 -5.77 8.80 6.20
N GLY A 648 -6.46 7.91 6.89
CA GLY A 648 -6.54 7.86 8.34
C GLY A 648 -5.50 6.87 8.89
N MET A 649 -4.72 7.28 9.88
CA MET A 649 -3.79 6.40 10.61
C MET A 649 -4.16 6.36 12.10
N ALA A 650 -4.49 5.18 12.60
CA ALA A 650 -4.65 4.95 14.03
C ALA A 650 -3.29 4.59 14.66
N ILE A 651 -2.96 5.22 15.79
CA ILE A 651 -1.69 5.02 16.49
C ILE A 651 -1.90 4.27 17.81
N GLY A 652 -1.07 3.25 18.07
CA GLY A 652 -1.10 2.43 19.29
C GLY A 652 -2.22 1.38 19.28
N SER A 653 -2.46 0.80 20.45
CA SER A 653 -3.62 -0.08 20.71
C SER A 653 -4.90 0.75 20.81
N GLY A 654 -5.15 1.60 19.79
CA GLY A 654 -6.33 2.44 19.75
C GLY A 654 -7.62 1.62 19.95
N THR A 655 -8.69 2.30 20.34
CA THR A 655 -9.99 1.65 20.48
C THR A 655 -10.40 0.96 19.18
N ASP A 656 -11.11 -0.14 19.26
CA ASP A 656 -11.60 -0.89 18.09
C ASP A 656 -12.26 0.03 17.05
N ILE A 657 -12.94 1.09 17.51
CA ILE A 657 -13.60 2.08 16.65
C ILE A 657 -12.59 2.90 15.85
N ALA A 658 -11.47 3.34 16.47
CA ALA A 658 -10.42 4.08 15.76
C ALA A 658 -9.68 3.18 14.78
N ILE A 659 -9.43 1.92 15.17
CA ILE A 659 -8.87 0.91 14.29
C ILE A 659 -9.79 0.69 13.09
N ASP A 660 -11.10 0.57 13.28
CA ASP A 660 -12.06 0.36 12.19
C ASP A 660 -12.15 1.55 11.24
N ALA A 661 -12.07 2.76 11.76
CA ALA A 661 -12.14 4.01 10.98
C ALA A 661 -10.87 4.33 10.18
N ALA A 662 -9.70 3.81 10.60
CA ALA A 662 -8.41 4.11 9.96
C ALA A 662 -8.15 3.25 8.73
N ASP A 663 -7.37 3.77 7.79
CA ASP A 663 -6.82 3.07 6.63
C ASP A 663 -5.52 2.33 6.93
N VAL A 664 -4.78 2.83 7.93
CA VAL A 664 -3.49 2.30 8.38
C VAL A 664 -3.50 2.20 9.89
N VAL A 665 -3.06 1.06 10.41
CA VAL A 665 -2.93 0.83 11.86
C VAL A 665 -1.45 0.73 12.21
N LEU A 666 -1.01 1.58 13.14
CA LEU A 666 0.32 1.58 13.70
C LEU A 666 0.27 0.87 15.06
N MET A 667 0.78 -0.36 15.12
CA MET A 667 0.69 -1.21 16.31
C MET A 667 1.42 -0.66 17.54
N LYS A 668 2.39 0.22 17.30
CA LYS A 668 3.15 0.89 18.35
C LYS A 668 2.59 2.27 18.61
N SER A 669 2.64 2.70 19.85
CA SER A 669 2.28 4.09 20.21
C SER A 669 3.39 5.10 19.87
N LYS A 670 4.19 4.87 18.81
CA LYS A 670 5.32 5.72 18.43
C LYS A 670 4.98 6.57 17.21
N LEU A 671 5.05 7.89 17.36
CA LEU A 671 4.80 8.81 16.25
C LEU A 671 5.82 8.65 15.11
N THR A 672 7.02 8.12 15.38
CA THR A 672 8.04 7.82 14.36
C THR A 672 7.60 6.81 13.30
N ASP A 673 6.59 5.99 13.59
CA ASP A 673 6.07 5.03 12.62
C ASP A 673 5.26 5.69 11.50
N VAL A 674 4.73 6.90 11.71
CA VAL A 674 4.05 7.69 10.67
C VAL A 674 4.99 8.04 9.50
N PRO A 675 6.17 8.69 9.70
CA PRO A 675 7.10 8.92 8.61
C PRO A 675 7.65 7.62 8.00
N VAL A 676 7.75 6.53 8.76
CA VAL A 676 8.16 5.21 8.24
C VAL A 676 7.09 4.66 7.29
N ALA A 677 5.80 4.75 7.64
CA ALA A 677 4.68 4.35 6.79
C ALA A 677 4.66 5.13 5.46
N VAL A 678 4.81 6.45 5.53
CA VAL A 678 4.87 7.32 4.33
C VAL A 678 6.09 6.96 3.47
N ARG A 679 7.26 6.73 4.08
CA ARG A 679 8.50 6.34 3.37
C ARG A 679 8.34 5.01 2.68
N LEU A 680 7.78 4.00 3.35
CA LEU A 680 7.47 2.69 2.77
C LEU A 680 6.55 2.83 1.57
N SER A 681 5.47 3.57 1.71
CA SER A 681 4.53 3.84 0.63
C SER A 681 5.22 4.49 -0.59
N ARG A 682 5.99 5.58 -0.38
CA ARG A 682 6.74 6.26 -1.46
C ARG A 682 7.72 5.34 -2.17
N LYS A 683 8.39 4.45 -1.44
CA LYS A 683 9.33 3.48 -2.03
C LYS A 683 8.61 2.41 -2.82
N THR A 684 7.48 1.91 -2.31
CA THR A 684 6.64 0.95 -3.02
C THR A 684 6.08 1.57 -4.31
N LEU A 685 5.56 2.79 -4.24
CA LEU A 685 5.09 3.53 -5.42
C LEU A 685 6.18 3.72 -6.48
N ARG A 686 7.36 4.14 -6.06
CA ARG A 686 8.49 4.28 -6.98
C ARG A 686 8.85 2.96 -7.64
N ASN A 687 8.88 1.87 -6.87
CA ASN A 687 9.15 0.53 -7.41
C ASN A 687 8.07 0.10 -8.41
N ILE A 688 6.79 0.40 -8.14
CA ILE A 688 5.68 0.16 -9.08
C ILE A 688 5.92 0.93 -10.39
N HIS A 689 6.26 2.22 -10.31
CA HIS A 689 6.53 3.02 -11.51
C HIS A 689 7.74 2.50 -12.30
N GLU A 690 8.82 2.10 -11.63
CA GLU A 690 9.98 1.47 -12.25
C GLU A 690 9.58 0.16 -12.97
N ASN A 691 8.78 -0.68 -12.31
CA ASN A 691 8.27 -1.92 -12.89
C ASN A 691 7.39 -1.67 -14.12
N LEU A 692 6.47 -0.71 -14.04
CA LEU A 692 5.59 -0.35 -15.15
C LEU A 692 6.40 0.23 -16.33
N PHE A 693 7.37 1.10 -16.05
CA PHE A 693 8.26 1.65 -17.08
C PHE A 693 8.98 0.54 -17.85
N TRP A 694 9.60 -0.40 -17.15
CA TRP A 694 10.30 -1.51 -17.78
C TRP A 694 9.34 -2.46 -18.51
N ALA A 695 8.14 -2.69 -17.95
CA ALA A 695 7.12 -3.52 -18.61
C ALA A 695 6.57 -2.91 -19.91
N PHE A 696 6.66 -1.60 -20.10
CA PHE A 696 6.24 -0.93 -21.33
C PHE A 696 7.36 -0.69 -22.31
N ILE A 697 8.54 -0.22 -21.86
CA ILE A 697 9.58 0.27 -22.75
C ILE A 697 10.10 -0.83 -23.68
N TYR A 698 10.22 -2.07 -23.19
CA TYR A 698 10.67 -3.16 -24.04
C TYR A 698 9.66 -3.50 -25.16
N ASN A 699 8.36 -3.33 -24.91
CA ASN A 699 7.33 -3.50 -25.95
C ASN A 699 7.37 -2.38 -26.99
N VAL A 700 7.59 -1.13 -26.55
CA VAL A 700 7.71 0.05 -27.43
C VAL A 700 8.89 -0.11 -28.38
N ILE A 701 10.00 -0.68 -27.93
CA ILE A 701 11.19 -0.95 -28.74
C ILE A 701 11.02 -2.25 -29.53
N GLY A 702 10.51 -3.29 -28.89
CA GLY A 702 10.46 -4.64 -29.44
C GLY A 702 9.41 -4.83 -30.54
N ILE A 703 8.25 -4.18 -30.46
CA ILE A 703 7.19 -4.32 -31.47
C ILE A 703 7.65 -3.81 -32.85
N PRO A 704 8.20 -2.60 -33.01
CA PRO A 704 8.74 -2.14 -34.28
C PRO A 704 9.88 -3.02 -34.81
N LEU A 705 10.76 -3.51 -33.92
CA LEU A 705 11.84 -4.41 -34.28
C LEU A 705 11.30 -5.76 -34.81
N ALA A 706 10.31 -6.34 -34.12
CA ALA A 706 9.63 -7.57 -34.50
C ALA A 706 8.85 -7.42 -35.83
N ALA A 707 8.19 -6.28 -36.00
CA ALA A 707 7.49 -5.96 -37.25
C ALA A 707 8.45 -5.78 -38.45
N GLY A 708 9.75 -5.62 -38.17
CA GLY A 708 10.76 -5.50 -39.22
C GLY A 708 10.92 -4.09 -39.76
N VAL A 709 10.50 -3.04 -39.04
CA VAL A 709 10.63 -1.63 -39.46
C VAL A 709 12.07 -1.25 -39.78
N TRP A 710 13.05 -1.84 -39.09
CA TRP A 710 14.48 -1.57 -39.27
C TRP A 710 15.16 -2.47 -40.29
N ILE A 711 14.48 -3.45 -40.89
CA ILE A 711 15.06 -4.36 -41.88
C ILE A 711 15.54 -3.59 -43.12
N PRO A 712 14.78 -2.67 -43.74
CA PRO A 712 15.19 -1.95 -44.91
C PRO A 712 16.39 -1.01 -44.67
N LEU A 713 16.58 -0.52 -43.44
CA LEU A 713 17.62 0.46 -43.11
C LEU A 713 18.87 -0.20 -42.52
N LEU A 714 18.72 -1.21 -41.67
CA LEU A 714 19.82 -1.77 -40.86
C LEU A 714 19.99 -3.28 -41.05
N GLY A 715 19.09 -3.95 -41.78
CA GLY A 715 19.11 -5.39 -41.94
C GLY A 715 18.75 -6.17 -40.66
N TRP A 716 18.32 -5.48 -39.59
CA TRP A 716 18.04 -6.11 -38.28
C TRP A 716 16.77 -6.90 -38.30
N GLN A 717 16.89 -8.20 -38.10
CA GLN A 717 15.78 -9.14 -38.04
C GLN A 717 15.64 -9.73 -36.63
N LEU A 718 14.43 -9.73 -36.08
CA LEU A 718 14.13 -10.40 -34.82
C LEU A 718 13.49 -11.76 -35.12
N ASN A 719 14.13 -12.82 -34.65
CA ASN A 719 13.53 -14.14 -34.65
C ASN A 719 12.48 -14.25 -33.53
N PRO A 720 11.30 -14.86 -33.74
CA PRO A 720 10.27 -15.07 -32.72
C PRO A 720 10.78 -15.68 -31.41
N MET A 721 11.78 -16.54 -31.46
CA MET A 721 12.40 -17.18 -30.30
C MET A 721 13.03 -16.16 -29.35
N PHE A 722 13.76 -15.18 -29.88
CA PHE A 722 14.36 -14.11 -29.05
C PHE A 722 13.29 -13.21 -28.43
N GLY A 723 12.15 -13.00 -29.14
CA GLY A 723 11.00 -12.31 -28.59
C GLY A 723 10.42 -13.02 -27.37
N ALA A 724 10.25 -14.35 -27.43
CA ALA A 724 9.77 -15.17 -26.33
C ALA A 724 10.73 -15.18 -25.13
N ALA A 725 12.05 -15.23 -25.37
CA ALA A 725 13.08 -15.15 -24.35
C ALA A 725 13.09 -13.79 -23.64
N ALA A 726 13.04 -12.69 -24.40
CA ALA A 726 12.98 -11.33 -23.87
C ALA A 726 11.74 -11.11 -23.00
N MET A 727 10.58 -11.63 -23.40
CA MET A 727 9.34 -11.58 -22.65
C MET A 727 9.47 -12.30 -21.28
N SER A 728 10.03 -13.50 -21.26
CA SER A 728 10.23 -14.29 -20.04
C SER A 728 11.19 -13.56 -19.07
N LEU A 729 12.26 -12.97 -19.59
CA LEU A 729 13.23 -12.20 -18.83
C LEU A 729 12.60 -10.92 -18.25
N SER A 730 11.71 -10.25 -18.99
CA SER A 730 11.01 -9.06 -18.50
C SER A 730 10.21 -9.34 -17.24
N SER A 731 9.45 -10.45 -17.19
CA SER A 731 8.69 -10.85 -15.99
C SER A 731 9.62 -11.14 -14.81
N PHE A 732 10.75 -11.80 -15.04
CA PHE A 732 11.76 -12.05 -14.02
C PHE A 732 12.35 -10.74 -13.47
N CYS A 733 12.68 -9.79 -14.33
CA CYS A 733 13.23 -8.49 -13.93
C CYS A 733 12.26 -7.70 -13.06
N VAL A 734 10.97 -7.67 -13.40
CA VAL A 734 9.91 -6.98 -12.63
C VAL A 734 9.82 -7.57 -11.23
N VAL A 735 9.77 -8.89 -11.10
CA VAL A 735 9.67 -9.54 -9.78
C VAL A 735 10.94 -9.33 -8.97
N THR A 736 12.11 -9.47 -9.57
CA THR A 736 13.40 -9.24 -8.89
C THR A 736 13.50 -7.79 -8.41
N ASN A 737 13.05 -6.81 -9.21
CA ASN A 737 13.00 -5.41 -8.81
C ASN A 737 12.03 -5.19 -7.63
N ALA A 738 10.87 -5.85 -7.62
CA ALA A 738 9.95 -5.77 -6.49
C ALA A 738 10.54 -6.39 -5.21
N LEU A 739 11.20 -7.54 -5.31
CA LEU A 739 11.87 -8.17 -4.17
C LEU A 739 13.05 -7.34 -3.63
N ARG A 740 13.65 -6.46 -4.45
CA ARG A 740 14.68 -5.50 -4.01
C ARG A 740 14.19 -4.59 -2.88
N LEU A 741 12.87 -4.35 -2.77
CA LEU A 741 12.30 -3.60 -1.65
C LEU A 741 12.68 -4.20 -0.29
N ASN A 742 12.78 -5.52 -0.16
CA ASN A 742 13.14 -6.19 1.10
C ASN A 742 14.53 -5.79 1.64
N PHE A 743 15.42 -5.32 0.79
CA PHE A 743 16.78 -4.86 1.17
C PHE A 743 16.82 -3.37 1.52
N PHE A 744 15.66 -2.68 1.44
CA PHE A 744 15.60 -1.27 1.74
C PHE A 744 15.27 -1.04 3.21
N ASP A 745 16.14 -0.28 3.90
CA ASP A 745 15.87 0.15 5.27
C ASP A 745 14.89 1.34 5.25
N ILE A 746 13.64 1.06 5.62
CA ILE A 746 12.56 2.05 5.68
C ILE A 746 12.65 2.97 6.91
N THR A 747 13.47 2.62 7.90
CA THR A 747 13.62 3.40 9.13
C THR A 747 14.63 4.54 8.97
N ASN A 748 15.52 4.46 7.97
CA ASN A 748 16.59 5.41 7.74
C ASN A 748 16.10 6.68 6.99
N PRO A 749 16.10 7.88 7.63
CA PRO A 749 15.61 9.11 7.01
C PRO A 749 16.61 9.78 6.04
N LYS A 750 17.89 9.34 5.99
CA LYS A 750 18.95 9.99 5.19
C LYS A 750 18.65 10.10 3.69
N LYS A 751 17.76 9.26 3.16
CA LYS A 751 17.38 9.22 1.74
C LYS A 751 16.04 9.88 1.45
N ASP A 752 15.45 10.57 2.41
CA ASP A 752 14.19 11.28 2.21
C ASP A 752 14.39 12.46 1.25
N ARG A 753 13.44 12.63 0.34
CA ARG A 753 13.45 13.73 -0.63
C ARG A 753 12.18 14.54 -0.46
N LYS A 754 12.33 15.88 -0.46
CA LYS A 754 11.18 16.78 -0.55
C LYS A 754 10.49 16.57 -1.90
N ILE A 755 9.24 16.19 -1.87
CA ILE A 755 8.41 16.14 -3.07
C ILE A 755 7.68 17.48 -3.16
N LYS A 756 7.97 18.26 -4.21
CA LYS A 756 7.17 19.45 -4.54
C LYS A 756 5.90 18.95 -5.22
N TYR A 757 4.79 19.02 -4.53
CA TYR A 757 3.49 18.84 -5.14
C TYR A 757 3.02 20.20 -5.66
N LYS A 758 2.48 20.25 -6.89
CA LYS A 758 1.69 21.39 -7.32
C LYS A 758 0.47 21.47 -6.42
N SER A 759 0.23 22.61 -5.81
CA SER A 759 -0.97 22.86 -5.02
C SER A 759 -2.19 22.77 -5.94
N LYS A 760 -3.32 22.25 -5.45
CA LYS A 760 -4.58 22.32 -6.21
C LYS A 760 -5.02 23.75 -6.51
N LYS A 761 -4.47 24.75 -5.82
CA LYS A 761 -4.60 26.15 -6.19
C LYS A 761 -3.98 26.45 -7.55
N ASP A 762 -2.93 25.72 -7.96
CA ASP A 762 -2.28 25.93 -9.26
C ASP A 762 -3.08 25.34 -10.43
N ASP A 763 -3.93 24.32 -10.19
CA ASP A 763 -4.80 23.74 -11.24
C ASP A 763 -6.08 24.57 -11.47
N ASN A 764 -6.45 25.46 -10.55
CA ASN A 764 -7.54 26.43 -10.70
C ASN A 764 -7.01 27.87 -10.93
N ALA A 765 -5.71 28.04 -11.08
CA ALA A 765 -5.15 29.33 -11.45
C ALA A 765 -5.61 29.66 -12.87
N MET A 766 -6.44 30.68 -13.00
CA MET A 766 -6.75 31.29 -14.30
C MET A 766 -5.44 31.75 -14.93
N THR A 767 -5.00 31.08 -15.98
CA THR A 767 -3.84 31.53 -16.76
C THR A 767 -4.34 32.31 -17.96
N LYS A 768 -3.81 33.51 -18.14
CA LYS A 768 -3.99 34.29 -19.38
C LYS A 768 -2.68 34.38 -20.12
N THR A 769 -2.72 34.13 -21.42
CA THR A 769 -1.56 34.24 -22.29
C THR A 769 -1.66 35.56 -23.09
N MET A 770 -0.65 36.39 -22.90
CA MET A 770 -0.53 37.68 -23.65
C MET A 770 0.49 37.54 -24.75
N LYS A 771 0.19 38.05 -25.94
CA LYS A 771 1.13 38.19 -27.03
C LYS A 771 1.63 39.61 -27.04
N ILE A 772 2.94 39.81 -26.89
CA ILE A 772 3.56 41.12 -26.67
C ILE A 772 4.59 41.36 -27.77
N ASP A 773 4.52 42.52 -28.40
CA ASP A 773 5.46 42.99 -29.40
C ASP A 773 6.41 44.06 -28.83
N GLY A 774 7.64 44.12 -29.31
CA GLY A 774 8.64 45.09 -28.90
C GLY A 774 9.62 44.59 -27.80
N MET A 775 9.51 43.35 -27.30
CA MET A 775 10.49 42.79 -26.38
C MET A 775 11.70 42.22 -27.15
N MET A 776 12.89 42.82 -27.01
CA MET A 776 14.07 42.44 -27.77
C MET A 776 15.12 41.66 -26.97
N CYS A 777 15.05 41.57 -25.66
CA CYS A 777 16.09 40.96 -24.82
C CYS A 777 15.54 40.53 -23.44
N SER A 778 16.36 39.77 -22.72
CA SER A 778 16.04 39.27 -21.35
C SER A 778 15.78 40.41 -20.33
N HIS A 779 16.29 41.60 -20.54
CA HIS A 779 16.01 42.75 -19.68
C HIS A 779 14.57 43.24 -19.88
N CYS A 780 14.05 43.19 -21.12
CA CYS A 780 12.65 43.46 -21.43
C CYS A 780 11.72 42.47 -20.76
N GLU A 781 12.09 41.15 -20.75
CA GLU A 781 11.35 40.12 -20.03
C GLU A 781 11.25 40.44 -18.55
N GLY A 782 12.38 40.79 -17.91
CA GLY A 782 12.44 41.11 -16.48
C GLY A 782 11.53 42.31 -16.12
N ARG A 783 11.46 43.31 -16.96
CA ARG A 783 10.65 44.50 -16.78
C ARG A 783 9.16 44.17 -16.86
N VAL A 784 8.73 43.48 -17.90
CA VAL A 784 7.35 43.04 -18.10
C VAL A 784 6.92 42.10 -16.99
N LYS A 785 7.78 41.16 -16.60
CA LYS A 785 7.54 40.21 -15.50
C LYS A 785 7.32 40.95 -14.19
N GLN A 786 8.21 41.85 -13.82
CA GLN A 786 8.14 42.59 -12.56
C GLN A 786 6.89 43.49 -12.50
N SER A 787 6.50 44.07 -13.62
CA SER A 787 5.33 44.90 -13.72
C SER A 787 4.03 44.08 -13.55
N LEU A 788 3.93 42.92 -14.20
CA LEU A 788 2.80 42.02 -14.07
C LEU A 788 2.70 41.40 -12.68
N GLU A 789 3.81 40.96 -12.09
CA GLU A 789 3.88 40.40 -10.72
C GLU A 789 3.66 41.48 -9.64
N GLY A 790 3.75 42.75 -9.97
CA GLY A 790 3.37 43.87 -9.12
C GLY A 790 1.85 44.05 -8.91
N LEU A 791 1.03 43.38 -9.69
CA LEU A 791 -0.42 43.36 -9.50
C LEU A 791 -0.79 42.36 -8.38
N ALA A 792 -1.59 42.81 -7.40
CA ALA A 792 -1.98 41.97 -6.25
C ALA A 792 -2.71 40.65 -6.62
N GLN A 793 -3.32 40.62 -7.82
CA GLN A 793 -4.06 39.46 -8.32
C GLN A 793 -3.19 38.52 -9.19
N VAL A 794 -1.92 38.83 -9.43
CA VAL A 794 -0.99 38.01 -10.21
C VAL A 794 -0.08 37.25 -9.24
N SER A 795 -0.10 35.92 -9.34
CA SER A 795 0.79 35.07 -8.52
C SER A 795 2.15 34.82 -9.16
N GLN A 796 2.18 34.77 -10.49
CA GLN A 796 3.38 34.54 -11.27
C GLN A 796 3.20 35.01 -12.71
N ALA A 797 4.25 35.52 -13.34
CA ALA A 797 4.30 35.80 -14.78
C ALA A 797 5.54 35.13 -15.40
N GLU A 798 5.33 34.34 -16.46
CA GLU A 798 6.39 33.77 -17.28
C GLU A 798 6.46 34.51 -18.59
N VAL A 799 7.51 35.29 -18.80
CA VAL A 799 7.67 36.17 -19.98
C VAL A 799 8.83 35.63 -20.83
N SER A 800 8.61 35.59 -22.15
CA SER A 800 9.64 35.17 -23.10
C SER A 800 9.72 36.16 -24.27
N HIS A 801 10.85 36.81 -24.46
CA HIS A 801 11.12 37.72 -25.60
C HIS A 801 11.30 36.93 -26.90
N GLU A 802 11.84 35.71 -26.85
CA GLU A 802 12.03 34.85 -28.04
C GLU A 802 10.68 34.46 -28.66
N LYS A 803 9.67 34.18 -27.80
CA LYS A 803 8.31 33.80 -28.20
C LYS A 803 7.36 35.00 -28.35
N GLY A 804 7.74 36.19 -27.87
CA GLY A 804 6.88 37.34 -27.81
C GLY A 804 5.65 37.12 -26.93
N THR A 805 5.77 36.36 -25.83
CA THR A 805 4.62 35.97 -25.00
C THR A 805 4.87 36.18 -23.51
N ALA A 806 3.80 36.51 -22.78
CA ALA A 806 3.73 36.47 -21.32
C ALA A 806 2.56 35.57 -20.87
N VAL A 807 2.84 34.55 -20.07
CA VAL A 807 1.81 33.72 -19.43
C VAL A 807 1.66 34.18 -18.00
N VAL A 808 0.47 34.69 -17.67
CA VAL A 808 0.16 35.27 -16.36
C VAL A 808 -0.76 34.33 -15.58
N THR A 809 -0.32 33.93 -14.39
CA THR A 809 -1.10 33.11 -13.46
C THR A 809 -1.80 34.02 -12.46
N LEU A 810 -3.13 33.97 -12.42
CA LEU A 810 -3.97 34.87 -11.64
C LEU A 810 -4.49 34.17 -10.37
N THR A 811 -4.52 34.90 -9.25
CA THR A 811 -5.14 34.47 -7.98
C THR A 811 -6.61 34.91 -7.87
N ALA A 812 -7.00 35.92 -8.67
CA ALA A 812 -8.37 36.43 -8.82
C ALA A 812 -8.57 36.94 -10.23
N GLU A 813 -9.82 37.11 -10.66
CA GLU A 813 -10.13 37.57 -11.99
C GLU A 813 -9.64 39.04 -12.21
N VAL A 814 -8.84 39.25 -13.25
CA VAL A 814 -8.31 40.57 -13.67
C VAL A 814 -8.80 40.85 -15.09
N SER A 815 -9.31 42.04 -15.32
CA SER A 815 -9.75 42.44 -16.68
C SER A 815 -8.56 42.48 -17.64
N ASN A 816 -8.81 42.13 -18.89
CA ASN A 816 -7.79 42.17 -19.94
C ASN A 816 -7.20 43.57 -20.13
N ASP A 817 -8.03 44.63 -19.91
CA ASP A 817 -7.59 46.00 -20.03
C ASP A 817 -6.55 46.40 -18.97
N VAL A 818 -6.67 45.90 -17.74
CA VAL A 818 -5.68 46.14 -16.67
C VAL A 818 -4.34 45.46 -17.02
N LEU A 819 -4.37 44.19 -17.43
CA LEU A 819 -3.16 43.47 -17.84
C LEU A 819 -2.49 44.14 -19.05
N LYS A 820 -3.30 44.53 -20.03
CA LYS A 820 -2.85 45.26 -21.25
C LYS A 820 -2.15 46.56 -20.89
N LYS A 821 -2.80 47.39 -20.10
CA LYS A 821 -2.29 48.68 -19.67
C LYS A 821 -0.99 48.56 -18.88
N THR A 822 -0.91 47.60 -18.00
CA THR A 822 0.31 47.33 -17.19
C THR A 822 1.53 47.04 -18.05
N VAL A 823 1.38 46.34 -19.16
CA VAL A 823 2.47 46.06 -20.11
C VAL A 823 2.74 47.25 -21.02
N GLU A 824 1.71 47.94 -21.49
CA GLU A 824 1.84 49.14 -22.34
C GLU A 824 2.50 50.31 -21.60
N ASP A 825 2.22 50.47 -20.30
CA ASP A 825 2.89 51.47 -19.45
C ASP A 825 4.41 51.23 -19.33
N GLN A 826 4.89 50.02 -19.68
CA GLN A 826 6.33 49.72 -19.76
C GLN A 826 6.92 49.94 -21.16
N GLY A 827 6.12 50.41 -22.13
CA GLY A 827 6.55 50.74 -23.48
C GLY A 827 6.50 49.55 -24.47
N TYR A 828 5.74 48.51 -24.18
CA TYR A 828 5.57 47.33 -25.05
C TYR A 828 4.12 47.27 -25.56
N ASN A 829 3.89 46.74 -26.75
CA ASN A 829 2.56 46.65 -27.35
C ASN A 829 1.97 45.24 -27.14
N VAL A 830 0.72 45.17 -26.60
CA VAL A 830 -0.01 43.93 -26.42
C VAL A 830 -0.91 43.66 -27.62
N ILE A 831 -0.58 42.60 -28.39
CA ILE A 831 -1.29 42.21 -29.61
C ILE A 831 -2.62 41.53 -29.28
N SER A 832 -2.59 40.59 -28.33
CA SER A 832 -3.76 39.80 -27.94
C SER A 832 -3.61 39.23 -26.53
N ILE A 833 -4.73 38.97 -25.85
CA ILE A 833 -4.82 38.28 -24.56
C ILE A 833 -5.86 37.16 -24.71
N SER A 834 -5.42 35.92 -24.45
CA SER A 834 -6.25 34.70 -24.51
C SER A 834 -6.28 33.97 -23.19
#